data_aa25293105e8945c426dc4285b9eb467
#
_entry.id   aa25293105e8945c426dc4285b9eb467
#
_cell.length_a   1.000
_cell.length_b   1.000
_cell.length_c   1.000
_cell.angle_alpha   90.00
_cell.angle_beta   90.00
_cell.angle_gamma   90.00
#
_symmetry.space_group_name_H-M   'P 1'
#
loop_
_entity.id
_entity.type
_entity.pdbx_description
1 polymer ?
#
loop_
_entity_poly.entity_id
_entity_poly.type
_entity_poly.pdbx_seq_one_letter_code
_entity_poly.pdbx_strand_id
1 'polypeptide(L)'
;MVEFRHCAKSVLPRLKGIESQGHHSRFQRKQASTSGFQEAYDATMDSTPVLNQGWGYGLMIGLGLLFAVIMIIITWALKRYNYELQTSEMFTTAGRSLKSGLVASSVLSTWTWAATLLQSTAVAYKYGVSGPVWYASGATVQIILFATLAIELKRRAPNAHTFLEVVKARYGPVTHAVYIVFCCFCNILVTAMLLTGGSAVIQNLTGAPVAASVFLFPIGVVVYTLFGGIKATFITDYINGLVILVIIFIFAFTVYSTNELLGSPGKVWEILTDLAAERPLSGNSGGSYLTMRSQGGAEFFIINLCGNFGTVFLDNGYYNKAIAASPIDALPGYVMGGISWFAVPWLTATTMGLAGLALEKYDVWPTYPDRLSPADVDAGLVLPTAAVALLGKGGAVATLILAVADTTYSPNKFMAIMSTYSSELIAISSICTYDIYKTYVNPSATGRQLMRINYVGMGVFALLMAGLATGLNYVGISMGYLYLMMGVVISSAVLPATLTLLWDGQSWAAATFSPVLGFALSVTAWLATTRIRYGELSVAATGANEPMLAGNLTSLLSPVLTVPLLTFVPPFRPQRYDWQSMLNIRQADDHDVAANANAGAGADADVENVPEAPPPPPPPVEPFADPDEKAKLDKAAKTARWLTVGVTLVLLILWPMPLYGTGYVFGKSFFTGWVVVGITWLFASVIMVVFLPIFESRSTIVRTTRLMFKDLFGMRGAGKPVTEGQPQGSRTPPEVAEKTEPKA
;
A
#
# COMPACT_ATOMS: atom_id res chain seq x y z
N MET A 1 -21.78 -34.38 27.17
CA MET A 1 -23.10 -34.16 26.55
C MET A 1 -24.24 -34.22 27.58
N VAL A 2 -23.98 -34.07 28.87
CA VAL A 2 -24.96 -34.11 29.98
C VAL A 2 -25.06 -32.77 30.73
N GLU A 3 -24.03 -31.94 30.68
CA GLU A 3 -24.04 -30.63 31.40
C GLU A 3 -24.64 -29.45 30.61
N PHE A 4 -24.98 -29.61 29.33
CA PHE A 4 -25.58 -28.52 28.51
C PHE A 4 -27.13 -28.43 28.64
N ARG A 5 -27.80 -29.35 29.37
CA ARG A 5 -29.26 -29.35 29.53
C ARG A 5 -29.81 -28.65 30.79
N HIS A 6 -28.94 -28.24 31.70
CA HIS A 6 -29.38 -27.62 32.96
C HIS A 6 -29.43 -26.09 32.97
N CYS A 7 -28.74 -25.44 32.03
CA CYS A 7 -28.72 -23.96 31.91
C CYS A 7 -29.89 -23.37 31.10
N ALA A 8 -30.62 -24.20 30.33
CA ALA A 8 -31.72 -23.75 29.46
C ALA A 8 -33.12 -23.65 30.13
N LYS A 9 -33.25 -24.03 31.40
CA LYS A 9 -34.56 -24.07 32.09
C LYS A 9 -34.82 -22.94 33.10
N SER A 10 -33.86 -22.02 33.32
CA SER A 10 -34.04 -20.95 34.33
C SER A 10 -34.30 -19.55 33.76
N VAL A 11 -34.44 -19.38 32.43
CA VAL A 11 -34.62 -18.05 31.80
C VAL A 11 -36.01 -17.86 31.14
N LEU A 12 -36.89 -18.81 31.19
CA LEU A 12 -38.17 -18.82 30.44
C LEU A 12 -39.50 -18.52 31.19
N PRO A 13 -39.56 -17.71 32.25
CA PRO A 13 -40.87 -17.19 32.67
C PRO A 13 -41.02 -15.65 32.74
N ARG A 14 -40.23 -14.84 32.02
CA ARG A 14 -40.39 -13.36 32.05
C ARG A 14 -40.80 -12.69 30.72
N LEU A 15 -41.21 -13.45 29.70
CA LEU A 15 -41.58 -12.87 28.38
C LEU A 15 -43.05 -13.18 27.98
N LYS A 16 -43.97 -13.22 28.93
CA LYS A 16 -45.43 -13.21 28.63
C LYS A 16 -46.09 -12.00 29.29
N GLY A 17 -45.95 -10.83 28.72
CA GLY A 17 -46.60 -9.64 29.27
C GLY A 17 -46.43 -8.34 28.47
N ILE A 18 -46.00 -8.37 27.21
CA ILE A 18 -45.94 -7.16 26.38
C ILE A 18 -46.34 -7.51 24.94
N GLU A 19 -47.62 -7.83 24.76
CA GLU A 19 -48.24 -7.85 23.44
C GLU A 19 -49.57 -7.09 23.54
N SER A 20 -49.54 -5.77 23.42
CA SER A 20 -50.66 -4.95 22.93
C SER A 20 -50.38 -3.45 23.10
N GLN A 21 -49.40 -2.89 22.36
CA GLN A 21 -49.31 -1.46 22.02
C GLN A 21 -48.20 -1.26 20.97
N GLY A 22 -48.42 -1.66 19.76
CA GLY A 22 -47.31 -1.75 18.83
C GLY A 22 -47.57 -1.41 17.37
N HIS A 23 -48.40 -0.44 17.02
CA HIS A 23 -48.45 -0.01 15.60
C HIS A 23 -48.17 1.49 15.35
N HIS A 24 -48.16 2.34 16.38
CA HIS A 24 -47.81 3.76 16.22
C HIS A 24 -46.33 4.08 16.58
N SER A 25 -45.66 3.18 17.29
CA SER A 25 -44.26 3.41 17.72
C SER A 25 -43.19 3.05 16.68
N ARG A 26 -43.53 2.29 15.64
CA ARG A 26 -42.54 1.92 14.57
C ARG A 26 -42.24 3.05 13.61
N PHE A 27 -43.16 3.98 13.36
CA PHE A 27 -42.89 5.13 12.47
C PHE A 27 -42.12 6.23 13.18
N GLN A 28 -42.37 6.47 14.45
CA GLN A 28 -41.63 7.44 15.27
C GLN A 28 -40.21 6.93 15.61
N ARG A 29 -39.99 5.63 15.79
CA ARG A 29 -38.64 5.06 15.94
C ARG A 29 -37.78 5.13 14.67
N LYS A 30 -38.36 5.09 13.48
CA LYS A 30 -37.61 5.28 12.24
C LYS A 30 -37.19 6.75 11.98
N GLN A 31 -38.01 7.71 12.40
CA GLN A 31 -37.62 9.13 12.33
C GLN A 31 -36.64 9.50 13.44
N ALA A 32 -36.78 8.96 14.64
CA ALA A 32 -35.80 9.18 15.72
C ALA A 32 -34.44 8.51 15.46
N SER A 33 -34.35 7.46 14.64
CA SER A 33 -33.05 6.85 14.30
C SER A 33 -32.28 7.64 13.24
N THR A 34 -32.97 8.30 12.32
CA THR A 34 -32.32 9.17 11.31
C THR A 34 -31.97 10.54 11.87
N SER A 35 -32.81 11.14 12.74
CA SER A 35 -32.49 12.41 13.41
C SER A 35 -31.40 12.22 14.49
N GLY A 36 -31.42 11.14 15.24
CA GLY A 36 -30.37 10.83 16.21
C GLY A 36 -29.00 10.51 15.58
N PHE A 37 -28.97 9.98 14.35
CA PHE A 37 -27.74 9.79 13.61
C PHE A 37 -27.19 11.10 13.03
N GLN A 38 -28.11 11.99 12.57
CA GLN A 38 -27.74 13.32 12.10
C GLN A 38 -27.31 14.22 13.27
N GLU A 39 -28.03 14.18 14.40
CA GLU A 39 -27.63 14.87 15.62
C GLU A 39 -26.35 14.31 16.24
N ALA A 40 -26.09 13.01 16.20
CA ALA A 40 -24.82 12.42 16.61
C ALA A 40 -23.69 12.79 15.63
N TYR A 41 -23.97 12.89 14.33
CA TYR A 41 -23.01 13.32 13.31
C TYR A 41 -22.71 14.83 13.43
N ASP A 42 -23.70 15.65 13.72
CA ASP A 42 -23.56 17.10 13.94
C ASP A 42 -22.91 17.38 15.33
N ALA A 43 -23.15 16.56 16.34
CA ALA A 43 -22.52 16.67 17.66
C ALA A 43 -21.04 16.28 17.68
N THR A 44 -20.54 15.46 16.71
CA THR A 44 -19.13 15.14 16.56
C THR A 44 -18.27 16.31 16.03
N MET A 45 -18.88 17.45 15.69
CA MET A 45 -18.22 18.61 15.09
C MET A 45 -18.15 19.86 15.98
N ASP A 46 -18.40 19.73 17.29
CA ASP A 46 -18.41 20.91 18.20
C ASP A 46 -17.01 21.36 18.65
N SER A 47 -15.93 20.71 18.22
CA SER A 47 -14.59 21.21 18.41
C SER A 47 -14.25 22.25 17.32
N THR A 48 -14.06 23.50 17.70
CA THR A 48 -13.57 24.52 16.78
C THR A 48 -12.26 24.08 16.13
N PRO A 49 -12.17 24.06 14.78
CA PRO A 49 -10.96 23.63 14.10
C PRO A 49 -9.73 24.40 14.58
N VAL A 50 -8.64 23.71 14.84
CA VAL A 50 -7.39 24.32 15.36
C VAL A 50 -6.75 25.27 14.34
N LEU A 51 -6.98 25.00 13.05
CA LEU A 51 -6.50 25.79 11.91
C LEU A 51 -7.70 26.29 11.10
N ASN A 52 -7.55 27.40 10.39
CA ASN A 52 -8.61 27.89 9.50
C ASN A 52 -8.66 27.12 8.17
N GLN A 53 -9.79 27.18 7.46
CA GLN A 53 -10.00 26.50 6.18
C GLN A 53 -8.96 26.86 5.10
N GLY A 54 -8.40 28.09 5.16
CA GLY A 54 -7.35 28.52 4.23
C GLY A 54 -6.10 27.62 4.29
N TRP A 55 -5.78 27.08 5.46
CA TRP A 55 -4.73 26.08 5.60
C TRP A 55 -5.05 24.80 4.82
N GLY A 56 -6.27 24.28 4.94
CA GLY A 56 -6.71 23.09 4.19
C GLY A 56 -6.60 23.29 2.68
N TYR A 57 -7.17 24.36 2.14
CA TYR A 57 -7.12 24.64 0.70
C TYR A 57 -5.70 24.94 0.21
N GLY A 58 -4.94 25.76 0.95
CA GLY A 58 -3.56 26.09 0.63
C GLY A 58 -2.67 24.85 0.54
N LEU A 59 -2.90 23.90 1.43
CA LEU A 59 -2.18 22.66 1.47
C LEU A 59 -2.55 21.73 0.29
N MET A 60 -3.83 21.48 0.08
CA MET A 60 -4.30 20.56 -0.97
C MET A 60 -3.86 21.00 -2.38
N ILE A 61 -3.95 22.28 -2.68
CA ILE A 61 -3.61 22.82 -4.01
C ILE A 61 -2.13 23.20 -4.10
N GLY A 62 -1.64 23.97 -3.13
CA GLY A 62 -0.30 24.57 -3.18
C GLY A 62 0.81 23.53 -3.23
N LEU A 63 0.69 22.48 -2.42
CA LEU A 63 1.72 21.43 -2.39
C LEU A 63 1.63 20.46 -3.55
N GLY A 64 0.43 20.07 -3.95
CA GLY A 64 0.28 19.26 -5.14
C GLY A 64 0.96 19.92 -6.35
N LEU A 65 0.76 21.23 -6.52
CA LEU A 65 1.41 22.00 -7.57
C LEU A 65 2.93 22.14 -7.34
N LEU A 66 3.38 22.34 -6.10
CA LEU A 66 4.82 22.41 -5.80
C LEU A 66 5.53 21.10 -6.18
N PHE A 67 4.96 19.94 -5.78
CA PHE A 67 5.50 18.64 -6.21
C PHE A 67 5.48 18.47 -7.72
N ALA A 68 4.40 18.91 -8.38
CA ALA A 68 4.34 18.88 -9.84
C ALA A 68 5.49 19.69 -10.46
N VAL A 69 5.78 20.89 -9.97
CA VAL A 69 6.90 21.72 -10.43
C VAL A 69 8.24 21.05 -10.17
N ILE A 70 8.47 20.52 -8.94
CA ILE A 70 9.72 19.80 -8.60
C ILE A 70 9.90 18.61 -9.54
N MET A 71 8.86 17.82 -9.77
CA MET A 71 8.94 16.64 -10.64
C MET A 71 9.13 16.99 -12.10
N ILE A 72 8.55 18.07 -12.59
CA ILE A 72 8.80 18.60 -13.94
C ILE A 72 10.28 18.99 -14.08
N ILE A 73 10.84 19.70 -13.08
CA ILE A 73 12.26 20.08 -13.07
C ILE A 73 13.17 18.84 -13.04
N ILE A 74 12.88 17.86 -12.18
CA ILE A 74 13.67 16.61 -12.10
C ILE A 74 13.59 15.84 -13.43
N THR A 75 12.39 15.66 -13.98
CA THR A 75 12.19 14.96 -15.26
C THR A 75 12.90 15.69 -16.41
N TRP A 76 12.82 17.02 -16.43
CA TRP A 76 13.56 17.84 -17.39
C TRP A 76 15.07 17.68 -17.23
N ALA A 77 15.59 17.67 -15.99
CA ALA A 77 17.01 17.47 -15.72
C ALA A 77 17.48 16.06 -16.13
N LEU A 78 16.71 15.03 -15.85
CA LEU A 78 17.01 13.66 -16.28
C LEU A 78 17.05 13.54 -17.80
N LYS A 79 16.06 14.11 -18.49
CA LYS A 79 16.03 14.16 -19.95
C LYS A 79 17.22 14.95 -20.51
N ARG A 80 17.54 16.10 -19.94
CA ARG A 80 18.59 17.01 -20.43
C ARG A 80 20.00 16.48 -20.19
N TYR A 81 20.25 15.88 -19.02
CA TYR A 81 21.61 15.53 -18.58
C TYR A 81 21.90 14.03 -18.62
N ASN A 82 20.89 13.18 -18.51
CA ASN A 82 21.05 11.72 -18.56
C ASN A 82 20.54 11.10 -19.86
N TYR A 83 20.01 11.92 -20.81
CA TYR A 83 19.49 11.46 -22.11
C TYR A 83 18.39 10.40 -22.01
N GLU A 84 17.55 10.46 -20.97
CA GLU A 84 16.44 9.52 -20.81
C GLU A 84 15.29 9.83 -21.78
N LEU A 85 14.97 8.86 -22.62
CA LEU A 85 13.82 8.95 -23.53
C LEU A 85 12.54 8.65 -22.77
N GLN A 86 11.49 9.44 -22.96
CA GLN A 86 10.16 9.24 -22.38
C GLN A 86 9.34 8.32 -23.30
N THR A 87 9.67 7.02 -23.29
CA THR A 87 8.89 6.00 -24.01
C THR A 87 7.79 5.43 -23.11
N SER A 88 6.83 4.70 -23.70
CA SER A 88 5.79 3.98 -22.94
C SER A 88 6.40 3.01 -21.94
N GLU A 89 7.47 2.32 -22.34
CA GLU A 89 8.21 1.38 -21.51
C GLU A 89 8.88 2.09 -20.32
N MET A 90 9.56 3.22 -20.56
CA MET A 90 10.20 4.00 -19.51
C MET A 90 9.16 4.59 -18.53
N PHE A 91 7.99 4.99 -19.02
CA PHE A 91 6.92 5.57 -18.20
C PHE A 91 6.33 4.56 -17.21
N THR A 92 6.11 3.31 -17.62
CA THR A 92 5.44 2.29 -16.81
C THR A 92 6.38 1.35 -16.07
N THR A 93 7.59 1.09 -16.59
CA THR A 93 8.54 0.12 -16.02
C THR A 93 9.88 0.73 -15.59
N ALA A 94 10.11 2.05 -15.78
CA ALA A 94 11.41 2.71 -15.53
C ALA A 94 12.59 2.00 -16.21
N GLY A 95 12.34 1.29 -17.33
CA GLY A 95 13.35 0.47 -18.03
C GLY A 95 13.91 -0.66 -17.16
N ARG A 96 13.21 -1.11 -16.11
CA ARG A 96 13.63 -2.20 -15.20
C ARG A 96 15.02 -1.99 -14.58
N SER A 97 15.36 -0.73 -14.23
CA SER A 97 16.72 -0.32 -13.89
C SER A 97 16.90 0.18 -12.45
N LEU A 98 15.84 0.16 -11.62
CA LEU A 98 15.88 0.76 -10.28
C LEU A 98 16.64 -0.11 -9.29
N LYS A 99 17.47 0.54 -8.44
CA LYS A 99 18.31 -0.12 -7.45
C LYS A 99 17.62 -0.39 -6.14
N SER A 100 18.15 -1.30 -5.34
CA SER A 100 17.59 -1.84 -4.12
C SER A 100 17.22 -0.80 -3.07
N GLY A 101 18.06 0.20 -2.83
CA GLY A 101 17.78 1.26 -1.84
C GLY A 101 16.58 2.11 -2.22
N LEU A 102 16.45 2.50 -3.50
CA LEU A 102 15.31 3.27 -3.97
C LEU A 102 14.02 2.44 -3.95
N VAL A 103 14.12 1.14 -4.27
CA VAL A 103 12.98 0.20 -4.14
C VAL A 103 12.56 0.07 -2.68
N ALA A 104 13.50 -0.09 -1.74
CA ALA A 104 13.21 -0.17 -0.31
C ALA A 104 12.52 1.09 0.21
N SER A 105 12.99 2.27 -0.17
CA SER A 105 12.38 3.53 0.19
C SER A 105 10.96 3.68 -0.38
N SER A 106 10.76 3.30 -1.63
CA SER A 106 9.45 3.33 -2.27
C SER A 106 8.47 2.34 -1.62
N VAL A 107 8.93 1.13 -1.28
CA VAL A 107 8.13 0.14 -0.54
C VAL A 107 7.71 0.70 0.82
N LEU A 108 8.64 1.26 1.62
CA LEU A 108 8.33 1.88 2.90
C LEU A 108 7.29 3.00 2.74
N SER A 109 7.52 3.94 1.83
CA SER A 109 6.67 5.12 1.65
C SER A 109 5.27 4.75 1.18
N THR A 110 5.13 3.90 0.17
CA THR A 110 3.83 3.50 -0.38
C THR A 110 2.99 2.70 0.62
N TRP A 111 3.64 1.91 1.49
CA TRP A 111 2.94 1.19 2.56
C TRP A 111 2.66 2.04 3.79
N THR A 112 3.31 3.19 3.92
CA THR A 112 2.99 4.17 4.96
C THR A 112 1.90 5.11 4.45
N TRP A 113 0.75 4.55 4.16
CA TRP A 113 -0.45 5.27 3.73
C TRP A 113 -1.24 5.80 4.93
N ALA A 114 -2.31 6.57 4.67
CA ALA A 114 -3.12 7.16 5.74
C ALA A 114 -3.61 6.10 6.74
N ALA A 115 -4.12 4.96 6.25
CA ALA A 115 -4.58 3.89 7.11
C ALA A 115 -3.46 3.31 8.00
N THR A 116 -2.21 3.22 7.54
CA THR A 116 -1.09 2.75 8.37
C THR A 116 -0.90 3.60 9.61
N LEU A 117 -0.98 4.90 9.48
CA LEU A 117 -0.76 5.83 10.59
C LEU A 117 -2.01 6.01 11.44
N LEU A 118 -3.15 6.21 10.80
CA LEU A 118 -4.41 6.52 11.47
C LEU A 118 -5.03 5.27 12.12
N GLN A 119 -5.09 4.15 11.39
CA GLN A 119 -5.66 2.92 11.93
C GLN A 119 -4.77 2.26 12.97
N SER A 120 -3.43 2.31 12.81
CA SER A 120 -2.53 1.75 13.81
C SER A 120 -2.64 2.49 15.15
N THR A 121 -2.80 3.82 15.13
CA THR A 121 -3.03 4.62 16.35
C THR A 121 -4.42 4.39 16.93
N ALA A 122 -5.45 4.23 16.10
CA ALA A 122 -6.80 3.88 16.54
C ALA A 122 -6.82 2.53 17.28
N VAL A 123 -6.15 1.50 16.76
CA VAL A 123 -6.10 0.19 17.42
C VAL A 123 -5.23 0.18 18.69
N ALA A 124 -4.20 1.05 18.77
CA ALA A 124 -3.47 1.27 20.01
C ALA A 124 -4.37 1.90 21.09
N TYR A 125 -5.19 2.87 20.70
CA TYR A 125 -6.17 3.50 21.60
C TYR A 125 -7.25 2.50 22.05
N LYS A 126 -7.71 1.60 21.14
CA LYS A 126 -8.73 0.58 21.44
C LYS A 126 -8.20 -0.57 22.29
N TYR A 127 -7.01 -1.09 22.00
CA TYR A 127 -6.51 -2.36 22.54
C TYR A 127 -5.22 -2.24 23.36
N GLY A 128 -4.71 -1.02 23.57
CA GLY A 128 -3.43 -0.81 24.26
C GLY A 128 -2.23 -1.23 23.42
N VAL A 129 -1.16 -1.66 24.08
CA VAL A 129 0.13 -2.02 23.45
C VAL A 129 0.05 -3.18 22.47
N SER A 130 -1.00 -4.01 22.55
CA SER A 130 -1.23 -5.12 21.62
C SER A 130 -1.55 -4.63 20.21
N GLY A 131 -2.31 -3.52 20.07
CA GLY A 131 -2.72 -2.96 18.78
C GLY A 131 -1.57 -2.67 17.83
N PRO A 132 -0.55 -1.87 18.23
CA PRO A 132 0.63 -1.58 17.42
C PRO A 132 1.35 -2.79 16.86
N VAL A 133 1.57 -3.81 17.71
CA VAL A 133 2.30 -5.02 17.31
C VAL A 133 1.50 -5.85 16.33
N TRP A 134 0.23 -6.07 16.64
CA TRP A 134 -0.65 -6.84 15.75
C TRP A 134 -0.89 -6.15 14.41
N TYR A 135 -0.90 -4.81 14.39
CA TYR A 135 -0.91 -4.06 13.14
C TYR A 135 0.37 -4.28 12.35
N ALA A 136 1.52 -4.01 12.97
CA ALA A 136 2.83 -4.08 12.30
C ALA A 136 3.15 -5.52 11.83
N SER A 137 2.98 -6.52 12.69
CA SER A 137 3.23 -7.93 12.35
C SER A 137 2.29 -8.43 11.26
N GLY A 138 1.00 -8.10 11.37
CA GLY A 138 -0.03 -8.57 10.43
C GLY A 138 0.08 -8.00 9.03
N ALA A 139 0.87 -6.94 8.80
CA ALA A 139 1.05 -6.34 7.49
C ALA A 139 2.49 -6.48 6.94
N THR A 140 3.52 -6.57 7.78
CA THR A 140 4.92 -6.68 7.33
C THR A 140 5.21 -8.01 6.65
N VAL A 141 4.65 -9.10 7.16
CA VAL A 141 4.95 -10.45 6.66
C VAL A 141 4.59 -10.60 5.19
N GLN A 142 3.46 -10.04 4.77
CA GLN A 142 3.02 -10.10 3.37
C GLN A 142 3.96 -9.35 2.43
N ILE A 143 4.52 -8.21 2.86
CA ILE A 143 5.49 -7.44 2.07
C ILE A 143 6.72 -8.29 1.78
N ILE A 144 7.21 -9.01 2.80
CA ILE A 144 8.40 -9.84 2.67
C ILE A 144 8.10 -11.12 1.87
N LEU A 145 6.91 -11.71 2.03
CA LEU A 145 6.40 -12.80 1.20
C LEU A 145 6.31 -12.40 -0.27
N PHE A 146 5.87 -11.18 -0.54
CA PHE A 146 5.78 -10.66 -1.90
C PHE A 146 7.14 -10.58 -2.60
N ALA A 147 8.25 -10.41 -1.87
CA ALA A 147 9.58 -10.49 -2.44
C ALA A 147 9.84 -11.80 -3.20
N THR A 148 9.26 -12.91 -2.74
CA THR A 148 9.32 -14.20 -3.45
C THR A 148 8.55 -14.16 -4.76
N LEU A 149 7.36 -13.53 -4.79
CA LEU A 149 6.61 -13.37 -6.04
C LEU A 149 7.30 -12.42 -7.00
N ALA A 150 7.88 -11.33 -6.49
CA ALA A 150 8.63 -10.37 -7.29
C ALA A 150 9.80 -11.03 -8.04
N ILE A 151 10.55 -11.90 -7.36
CA ILE A 151 11.65 -12.66 -7.99
C ILE A 151 11.12 -13.68 -9.00
N GLU A 152 10.08 -14.43 -8.66
CA GLU A 152 9.52 -15.42 -9.60
C GLU A 152 8.90 -14.75 -10.83
N LEU A 153 8.28 -13.59 -10.68
CA LEU A 153 7.81 -12.77 -11.81
C LEU A 153 8.98 -12.38 -12.74
N LYS A 154 10.08 -11.87 -12.17
CA LYS A 154 11.29 -11.54 -12.94
C LYS A 154 11.87 -12.73 -13.68
N ARG A 155 11.92 -13.90 -13.04
CA ARG A 155 12.47 -15.14 -13.64
C ARG A 155 11.59 -15.70 -14.75
N ARG A 156 10.27 -15.63 -14.62
CA ARG A 156 9.33 -16.32 -15.49
C ARG A 156 8.74 -15.43 -16.58
N ALA A 157 8.51 -14.15 -16.28
CA ALA A 157 7.92 -13.18 -17.20
C ALA A 157 8.66 -11.83 -17.14
N PRO A 158 9.94 -11.77 -17.55
CA PRO A 158 10.79 -10.57 -17.43
C PRO A 158 10.29 -9.38 -18.23
N ASN A 159 9.56 -9.61 -19.30
CA ASN A 159 9.01 -8.58 -20.19
C ASN A 159 7.60 -8.11 -19.81
N ALA A 160 6.95 -8.72 -18.81
CA ALA A 160 5.61 -8.33 -18.39
C ALA A 160 5.55 -6.89 -17.89
N HIS A 161 4.44 -6.19 -18.18
CA HIS A 161 4.14 -4.84 -17.68
C HIS A 161 3.20 -4.90 -16.47
N THR A 162 2.38 -5.95 -16.38
CA THR A 162 1.46 -6.20 -15.28
C THR A 162 1.48 -7.69 -14.89
N PHE A 163 1.06 -7.99 -13.68
CA PHE A 163 0.80 -9.36 -13.26
C PHE A 163 -0.33 -10.01 -14.08
N LEU A 164 -1.28 -9.20 -14.52
CA LEU A 164 -2.45 -9.65 -15.26
C LEU A 164 -2.08 -10.20 -16.64
N GLU A 165 -1.06 -9.66 -17.31
CA GLU A 165 -0.52 -10.23 -18.56
C GLU A 165 -0.05 -11.69 -18.35
N VAL A 166 0.53 -11.99 -17.19
CA VAL A 166 0.93 -13.36 -16.81
C VAL A 166 -0.29 -14.27 -16.62
N VAL A 167 -1.33 -13.77 -15.95
CA VAL A 167 -2.61 -14.50 -15.79
C VAL A 167 -3.21 -14.83 -17.13
N LYS A 168 -3.25 -13.85 -18.05
CA LYS A 168 -3.78 -14.02 -19.41
C LYS A 168 -2.99 -15.05 -20.20
N ALA A 169 -1.66 -14.95 -20.19
CA ALA A 169 -0.77 -15.87 -20.89
C ALA A 169 -0.96 -17.32 -20.41
N ARG A 170 -1.21 -17.50 -19.12
CA ARG A 170 -1.34 -18.82 -18.52
C ARG A 170 -2.73 -19.45 -18.64
N TYR A 171 -3.79 -18.69 -18.40
CA TYR A 171 -5.16 -19.23 -18.25
C TYR A 171 -6.16 -18.71 -19.28
N GLY A 172 -5.77 -17.74 -20.10
CA GLY A 172 -6.63 -17.16 -21.13
C GLY A 172 -7.55 -16.02 -20.63
N PRO A 173 -8.48 -15.56 -21.50
CA PRO A 173 -9.20 -14.30 -21.30
C PRO A 173 -10.22 -14.32 -20.15
N VAL A 174 -10.86 -15.45 -19.86
CA VAL A 174 -11.89 -15.54 -18.81
C VAL A 174 -11.26 -15.33 -17.42
N THR A 175 -10.19 -16.07 -17.13
CA THR A 175 -9.45 -15.91 -15.85
C THR A 175 -8.87 -14.51 -15.75
N HIS A 176 -8.32 -13.97 -16.84
CA HIS A 176 -7.81 -12.62 -16.91
C HIS A 176 -8.86 -11.57 -16.51
N ALA A 177 -10.08 -11.67 -17.05
CA ALA A 177 -11.18 -10.77 -16.70
C ALA A 177 -11.55 -10.85 -15.21
N VAL A 178 -11.57 -12.06 -14.62
CA VAL A 178 -11.81 -12.23 -13.19
C VAL A 178 -10.74 -11.51 -12.34
N TYR A 179 -9.46 -11.67 -12.69
CA TYR A 179 -8.39 -11.01 -11.95
C TYR A 179 -8.33 -9.50 -12.18
N ILE A 180 -8.71 -8.99 -13.37
CA ILE A 180 -8.90 -7.55 -13.58
C ILE A 180 -9.90 -7.00 -12.55
N VAL A 181 -11.03 -7.69 -12.34
CA VAL A 181 -12.05 -7.25 -11.36
C VAL A 181 -11.48 -7.24 -9.94
N PHE A 182 -10.79 -8.30 -9.50
CA PHE A 182 -10.21 -8.35 -8.14
C PHE A 182 -9.09 -7.32 -7.93
N CYS A 183 -8.21 -7.12 -8.91
CA CYS A 183 -7.18 -6.09 -8.86
C CYS A 183 -7.80 -4.67 -8.84
N CYS A 184 -8.84 -4.42 -9.64
CA CYS A 184 -9.57 -3.15 -9.60
C CYS A 184 -10.26 -2.95 -8.25
N PHE A 185 -10.88 -3.97 -7.66
CA PHE A 185 -11.44 -3.86 -6.30
C PHE A 185 -10.38 -3.51 -5.27
N CYS A 186 -9.20 -4.11 -5.35
CA CYS A 186 -8.07 -3.76 -4.49
C CYS A 186 -7.71 -2.28 -4.61
N ASN A 187 -7.42 -1.79 -5.81
CA ASN A 187 -7.03 -0.41 -6.05
C ASN A 187 -8.16 0.59 -5.68
N ILE A 188 -9.43 0.24 -5.90
CA ILE A 188 -10.59 1.06 -5.51
C ILE A 188 -10.67 1.16 -3.98
N LEU A 189 -10.56 0.04 -3.25
CA LEU A 189 -10.62 0.03 -1.78
C LEU A 189 -9.49 0.82 -1.16
N VAL A 190 -8.25 0.60 -1.61
CA VAL A 190 -7.07 1.35 -1.13
C VAL A 190 -7.24 2.85 -1.36
N THR A 191 -7.63 3.23 -2.58
CA THR A 191 -7.84 4.65 -2.93
C THR A 191 -9.00 5.28 -2.14
N ALA A 192 -10.09 4.55 -1.94
CA ALA A 192 -11.22 5.01 -1.12
C ALA A 192 -10.78 5.28 0.33
N MET A 193 -10.00 4.36 0.94
CA MET A 193 -9.46 4.56 2.29
C MET A 193 -8.52 5.75 2.40
N LEU A 194 -7.68 5.99 1.38
CA LEU A 194 -6.82 7.17 1.33
C LEU A 194 -7.62 8.47 1.34
N LEU A 195 -8.64 8.55 0.50
CA LEU A 195 -9.46 9.76 0.36
C LEU A 195 -10.37 9.98 1.56
N THR A 196 -11.01 8.93 2.09
CA THR A 196 -11.89 9.04 3.28
C THR A 196 -11.10 9.39 4.53
N GLY A 197 -9.97 8.70 4.79
CA GLY A 197 -9.13 8.99 5.96
C GLY A 197 -8.47 10.36 5.87
N GLY A 198 -7.92 10.71 4.71
CA GLY A 198 -7.28 12.01 4.51
C GLY A 198 -8.26 13.18 4.64
N SER A 199 -9.44 13.08 4.05
CA SER A 199 -10.46 14.14 4.14
C SER A 199 -11.02 14.30 5.56
N ALA A 200 -11.15 13.22 6.34
CA ALA A 200 -11.55 13.27 7.74
C ALA A 200 -10.54 14.05 8.59
N VAL A 201 -9.24 13.82 8.40
CA VAL A 201 -8.18 14.57 9.09
C VAL A 201 -8.19 16.04 8.70
N ILE A 202 -8.33 16.35 7.39
CA ILE A 202 -8.39 17.73 6.90
C ILE A 202 -9.59 18.45 7.52
N GLN A 203 -10.77 17.84 7.49
CA GLN A 203 -11.98 18.40 8.07
C GLN A 203 -11.83 18.64 9.56
N ASN A 204 -11.33 17.67 10.33
CA ASN A 204 -11.14 17.78 11.77
C ASN A 204 -10.19 18.93 12.14
N LEU A 205 -9.06 19.06 11.44
CA LEU A 205 -8.03 20.05 11.79
C LEU A 205 -8.29 21.45 11.22
N THR A 206 -8.98 21.57 10.07
CA THR A 206 -9.14 22.85 9.34
C THR A 206 -10.59 23.28 9.12
N GLY A 207 -11.56 22.42 9.33
CA GLY A 207 -12.96 22.67 9.02
C GLY A 207 -13.28 22.72 7.52
N ALA A 208 -12.36 22.31 6.64
CA ALA A 208 -12.62 22.27 5.21
C ALA A 208 -13.63 21.16 4.86
N PRO A 209 -14.61 21.40 3.96
CA PRO A 209 -15.60 20.38 3.59
C PRO A 209 -14.96 19.13 2.99
N VAL A 210 -15.43 17.94 3.39
CA VAL A 210 -14.94 16.65 2.89
C VAL A 210 -14.99 16.57 1.37
N ALA A 211 -16.12 16.94 0.75
CA ALA A 211 -16.27 16.93 -0.70
C ALA A 211 -15.20 17.79 -1.40
N ALA A 212 -14.93 19.00 -0.91
CA ALA A 212 -13.89 19.85 -1.46
C ALA A 212 -12.50 19.19 -1.33
N SER A 213 -12.20 18.62 -0.16
CA SER A 213 -10.92 17.95 0.11
C SER A 213 -10.69 16.77 -0.84
N VAL A 214 -11.70 15.92 -1.02
CA VAL A 214 -11.63 14.72 -1.85
C VAL A 214 -11.45 15.04 -3.35
N PHE A 215 -12.04 16.12 -3.86
CA PHE A 215 -11.88 16.52 -5.27
C PHE A 215 -10.61 17.33 -5.52
N LEU A 216 -10.16 18.16 -4.59
CA LEU A 216 -8.97 19.01 -4.78
C LEU A 216 -7.66 18.24 -4.60
N PHE A 217 -7.65 17.30 -3.66
CA PHE A 217 -6.46 16.51 -3.33
C PHE A 217 -5.84 15.77 -4.52
N PRO A 218 -6.63 15.04 -5.37
CA PRO A 218 -6.09 14.31 -6.51
C PRO A 218 -5.42 15.18 -7.59
N ILE A 219 -5.78 16.45 -7.72
CA ILE A 219 -5.31 17.33 -8.81
C ILE A 219 -3.79 17.39 -8.85
N GLY A 220 -3.15 17.68 -7.72
CA GLY A 220 -1.71 17.79 -7.64
C GLY A 220 -1.01 16.45 -7.96
N VAL A 221 -1.57 15.34 -7.46
CA VAL A 221 -1.01 14.00 -7.68
C VAL A 221 -1.10 13.60 -9.14
N VAL A 222 -2.26 13.77 -9.76
CA VAL A 222 -2.45 13.49 -11.20
C VAL A 222 -1.44 14.29 -12.03
N VAL A 223 -1.29 15.59 -11.76
CA VAL A 223 -0.38 16.44 -12.53
C VAL A 223 1.04 15.92 -12.49
N TYR A 224 1.63 15.68 -11.30
CA TYR A 224 3.03 15.24 -11.26
C TYR A 224 3.23 13.83 -11.80
N THR A 225 2.25 12.94 -11.62
CA THR A 225 2.32 11.56 -12.12
C THR A 225 2.28 11.53 -13.65
N LEU A 226 1.46 12.39 -14.28
CA LEU A 226 1.39 12.54 -15.74
C LEU A 226 2.73 12.92 -16.36
N PHE A 227 3.52 13.76 -15.70
CA PHE A 227 4.80 14.21 -16.25
C PHE A 227 5.96 13.25 -16.00
N GLY A 228 5.94 12.48 -14.94
CA GLY A 228 7.11 11.74 -14.50
C GLY A 228 7.02 10.22 -14.53
N GLY A 229 5.82 9.64 -14.69
CA GLY A 229 5.60 8.20 -14.68
C GLY A 229 6.09 7.51 -13.41
N ILE A 230 6.36 6.21 -13.49
CA ILE A 230 6.75 5.38 -12.34
C ILE A 230 8.10 5.81 -11.72
N LYS A 231 9.05 6.30 -12.52
CA LYS A 231 10.35 6.75 -12.01
C LYS A 231 10.21 7.98 -11.11
N ALA A 232 9.31 8.88 -11.47
CA ALA A 232 8.98 10.02 -10.65
C ALA A 232 8.35 9.61 -9.31
N THR A 233 7.47 8.62 -9.31
CA THR A 233 6.88 8.13 -8.06
C THR A 233 7.92 7.57 -7.11
N PHE A 234 8.93 6.85 -7.59
CA PHE A 234 10.02 6.38 -6.73
C PHE A 234 10.83 7.50 -6.10
N ILE A 235 11.04 8.61 -6.81
CA ILE A 235 11.75 9.78 -6.27
C ILE A 235 10.88 10.53 -5.24
N THR A 236 9.59 10.69 -5.53
CA THR A 236 8.65 11.28 -4.55
C THR A 236 8.49 10.39 -3.34
N ASP A 237 8.41 9.06 -3.51
CA ASP A 237 8.35 8.08 -2.44
C ASP A 237 9.58 8.17 -1.52
N TYR A 238 10.77 8.38 -2.10
CA TYR A 238 11.99 8.57 -1.32
C TYR A 238 11.91 9.82 -0.43
N ILE A 239 11.50 10.96 -1.01
CA ILE A 239 11.33 12.21 -0.25
C ILE A 239 10.26 12.04 0.83
N ASN A 240 9.16 11.40 0.49
CA ASN A 240 8.06 11.10 1.39
C ASN A 240 8.50 10.24 2.57
N GLY A 241 9.20 9.14 2.29
CA GLY A 241 9.72 8.26 3.32
C GLY A 241 10.64 8.97 4.32
N LEU A 242 11.53 9.83 3.83
CA LEU A 242 12.40 10.65 4.68
C LEU A 242 11.60 11.51 5.66
N VAL A 243 10.59 12.22 5.18
CA VAL A 243 9.83 13.15 6.04
C VAL A 243 8.93 12.40 7.02
N ILE A 244 8.31 11.30 6.61
CA ILE A 244 7.54 10.44 7.52
C ILE A 244 8.42 10.02 8.70
N LEU A 245 9.62 9.54 8.44
CA LEU A 245 10.56 9.11 9.49
C LEU A 245 10.94 10.26 10.42
N VAL A 246 11.20 11.47 9.89
CA VAL A 246 11.51 12.66 10.69
C VAL A 246 10.34 13.03 11.62
N ILE A 247 9.10 13.00 11.12
CA ILE A 247 7.93 13.35 11.94
C ILE A 247 7.69 12.30 13.03
N ILE A 248 7.89 11.02 12.73
CA ILE A 248 7.78 9.96 13.75
C ILE A 248 8.83 10.16 14.85
N PHE A 249 10.06 10.57 14.52
CA PHE A 249 11.06 10.94 15.51
C PHE A 249 10.62 12.14 16.36
N ILE A 250 10.08 13.20 15.74
CA ILE A 250 9.56 14.37 16.47
C ILE A 250 8.51 13.91 17.48
N PHE A 251 7.54 13.10 17.07
CA PHE A 251 6.52 12.59 17.98
C PHE A 251 7.12 11.72 19.10
N ALA A 252 8.01 10.79 18.75
CA ALA A 252 8.63 9.91 19.74
C ALA A 252 9.44 10.68 20.79
N PHE A 253 10.27 11.63 20.35
CA PHE A 253 11.04 12.46 21.30
C PHE A 253 10.16 13.43 22.07
N THR A 254 9.08 13.96 21.46
CA THR A 254 8.12 14.78 22.22
C THR A 254 7.48 13.97 23.34
N VAL A 255 6.94 12.80 23.06
CA VAL A 255 6.24 11.97 24.07
C VAL A 255 7.19 11.45 25.14
N TYR A 256 8.37 10.97 24.73
CA TYR A 256 9.25 10.23 25.66
C TYR A 256 10.43 11.03 26.20
N SER A 257 10.56 12.34 25.88
CA SER A 257 11.68 13.15 26.35
C SER A 257 11.31 14.57 26.71
N THR A 258 10.51 15.30 25.92
CA THR A 258 10.38 16.76 26.07
C THR A 258 9.03 17.22 26.62
N ASN A 259 7.98 16.40 26.55
CA ASN A 259 6.65 16.81 27.04
C ASN A 259 6.59 16.84 28.57
N GLU A 260 6.02 17.90 29.13
CA GLU A 260 5.96 18.10 30.59
C GLU A 260 5.06 17.09 31.31
N LEU A 261 3.97 16.66 30.66
CA LEU A 261 3.02 15.70 31.23
C LEU A 261 3.50 14.25 31.08
N LEU A 262 4.08 13.90 29.95
CA LEU A 262 4.51 12.53 29.62
C LEU A 262 6.01 12.33 29.87
N GLY A 263 6.87 12.99 29.14
CA GLY A 263 8.32 13.18 29.32
C GLY A 263 9.23 11.96 29.46
N SER A 264 8.69 10.76 29.65
CA SER A 264 9.46 9.51 29.66
C SER A 264 8.58 8.29 29.41
N PRO A 265 9.12 7.17 28.90
CA PRO A 265 8.38 5.90 28.80
C PRO A 265 7.86 5.42 30.16
N GLY A 266 8.65 5.66 31.25
CA GLY A 266 8.26 5.26 32.58
C GLY A 266 7.04 5.99 33.10
N LYS A 267 6.89 7.28 32.80
CA LYS A 267 5.72 8.08 33.20
C LYS A 267 4.49 7.71 32.39
N VAL A 268 4.62 7.45 31.08
CA VAL A 268 3.54 6.92 30.25
C VAL A 268 3.06 5.58 30.80
N TRP A 269 3.98 4.70 31.22
CA TRP A 269 3.64 3.43 31.86
C TRP A 269 2.84 3.63 33.16
N GLU A 270 3.23 4.55 34.03
CA GLU A 270 2.51 4.88 35.27
C GLU A 270 1.07 5.33 34.98
N ILE A 271 0.90 6.31 34.09
CA ILE A 271 -0.41 6.84 33.72
C ILE A 271 -1.33 5.75 33.14
N LEU A 272 -0.81 4.88 32.26
CA LEU A 272 -1.58 3.77 31.68
C LEU A 272 -1.92 2.68 32.71
N THR A 273 -1.07 2.49 33.74
CA THR A 273 -1.34 1.56 34.83
C THR A 273 -2.46 2.10 35.74
N ASP A 274 -2.42 3.38 36.08
CA ASP A 274 -3.48 4.07 36.81
C ASP A 274 -4.80 4.08 36.03
N LEU A 275 -4.72 4.34 34.73
CA LEU A 275 -5.86 4.29 33.82
C LEU A 275 -6.53 2.90 33.79
N ALA A 276 -5.72 1.83 33.80
CA ALA A 276 -6.24 0.47 33.85
C ALA A 276 -6.94 0.14 35.17
N ALA A 277 -6.50 0.73 36.28
CA ALA A 277 -7.17 0.59 37.57
C ALA A 277 -8.51 1.32 37.62
N GLU A 278 -8.61 2.51 37.01
CA GLU A 278 -9.84 3.29 36.94
C GLU A 278 -10.83 2.77 35.87
N ARG A 279 -10.29 2.38 34.71
CA ARG A 279 -11.06 1.95 33.53
C ARG A 279 -10.41 0.70 32.92
N PRO A 280 -10.65 -0.48 33.48
CA PRO A 280 -10.10 -1.73 32.97
C PRO A 280 -10.63 -2.02 31.56
N LEU A 281 -9.73 -2.40 30.67
CA LEU A 281 -10.08 -2.72 29.27
C LEU A 281 -10.61 -4.15 29.18
N SER A 282 -11.88 -4.29 28.82
CA SER A 282 -12.50 -5.61 28.64
C SER A 282 -11.79 -6.45 27.57
N GLY A 283 -11.57 -7.73 27.87
CA GLY A 283 -10.89 -8.66 26.97
C GLY A 283 -9.36 -8.62 27.05
N ASN A 284 -8.77 -7.70 27.81
CA ASN A 284 -7.35 -7.67 28.09
C ASN A 284 -6.99 -8.39 29.38
N SER A 285 -5.81 -9.02 29.42
CA SER A 285 -5.29 -9.65 30.67
C SER A 285 -5.20 -8.62 31.80
N GLY A 286 -5.88 -8.88 32.91
CA GLY A 286 -5.96 -7.96 34.04
C GLY A 286 -6.58 -6.59 33.75
N GLY A 287 -7.32 -6.44 32.65
CA GLY A 287 -7.86 -5.15 32.22
C GLY A 287 -6.81 -4.14 31.76
N SER A 288 -5.55 -4.55 31.59
CA SER A 288 -4.41 -3.68 31.35
C SER A 288 -4.31 -3.22 29.90
N TYR A 289 -3.91 -1.96 29.68
CA TYR A 289 -3.50 -1.43 28.38
C TYR A 289 -2.08 -1.87 27.98
N LEU A 290 -1.31 -2.44 28.92
CA LEU A 290 0.10 -2.80 28.80
C LEU A 290 0.30 -4.33 28.67
N THR A 291 -0.55 -5.00 27.90
CA THR A 291 -0.45 -6.45 27.67
C THR A 291 -0.66 -6.80 26.20
N MET A 292 0.03 -7.85 25.75
CA MET A 292 -0.22 -8.41 24.41
C MET A 292 -1.50 -9.26 24.35
N ARG A 293 -1.95 -9.82 25.50
CA ARG A 293 -3.15 -10.65 25.57
C ARG A 293 -4.40 -9.78 25.60
N SER A 294 -4.89 -9.44 24.41
CA SER A 294 -6.12 -8.70 24.16
C SER A 294 -6.97 -9.50 23.18
N GLN A 295 -8.22 -9.79 23.53
CA GLN A 295 -9.15 -10.49 22.65
C GLN A 295 -9.42 -9.66 21.39
N GLY A 296 -9.85 -8.41 21.54
CA GLY A 296 -10.12 -7.53 20.39
C GLY A 296 -8.86 -7.25 19.55
N GLY A 297 -7.69 -7.16 20.20
CA GLY A 297 -6.40 -7.05 19.50
C GLY A 297 -6.08 -8.30 18.64
N ALA A 298 -6.37 -9.50 19.15
CA ALA A 298 -6.17 -10.74 18.40
C ALA A 298 -7.16 -10.89 17.23
N GLU A 299 -8.43 -10.53 17.45
CA GLU A 299 -9.43 -10.50 16.39
C GLU A 299 -9.02 -9.54 15.27
N PHE A 300 -8.61 -8.33 15.67
CA PHE A 300 -8.08 -7.33 14.73
C PHE A 300 -6.84 -7.86 13.98
N PHE A 301 -5.90 -8.55 14.66
CA PHE A 301 -4.72 -9.13 14.03
C PHE A 301 -5.08 -10.06 12.87
N ILE A 302 -6.06 -10.95 13.06
CA ILE A 302 -6.47 -11.89 12.02
C ILE A 302 -7.11 -11.14 10.85
N ILE A 303 -7.99 -10.17 11.13
CA ILE A 303 -8.61 -9.33 10.10
C ILE A 303 -7.52 -8.58 9.32
N ASN A 304 -6.60 -7.95 10.02
CA ASN A 304 -5.46 -7.22 9.47
C ASN A 304 -4.57 -8.11 8.60
N LEU A 305 -4.26 -9.32 9.08
CA LEU A 305 -3.47 -10.30 8.33
C LEU A 305 -4.17 -10.70 7.02
N CYS A 306 -5.45 -11.03 7.08
CA CYS A 306 -6.24 -11.41 5.91
C CYS A 306 -6.31 -10.25 4.89
N GLY A 307 -6.69 -9.06 5.35
CA GLY A 307 -6.84 -7.89 4.49
C GLY A 307 -5.55 -7.50 3.79
N ASN A 308 -4.44 -7.46 4.51
CA ASN A 308 -3.15 -7.10 3.92
C ASN A 308 -2.58 -8.18 2.99
N PHE A 309 -2.92 -9.46 3.15
CA PHE A 309 -2.66 -10.44 2.09
C PHE A 309 -3.35 -10.06 0.78
N GLY A 310 -4.61 -9.63 0.85
CA GLY A 310 -5.35 -9.16 -0.32
C GLY A 310 -4.69 -7.97 -0.98
N THR A 311 -4.42 -6.92 -0.22
CA THR A 311 -3.83 -5.68 -0.76
C THR A 311 -2.43 -5.89 -1.33
N VAL A 312 -1.54 -6.65 -0.67
CA VAL A 312 -0.18 -6.87 -1.19
C VAL A 312 -0.17 -7.70 -2.47
N PHE A 313 -1.01 -8.73 -2.55
CA PHE A 313 -0.92 -9.73 -3.60
C PHE A 313 -1.80 -9.44 -4.82
N LEU A 314 -2.73 -8.48 -4.72
CA LEU A 314 -3.63 -8.09 -5.80
C LEU A 314 -3.45 -6.64 -6.25
N ASP A 315 -2.74 -5.82 -5.49
CA ASP A 315 -2.43 -4.47 -5.92
C ASP A 315 -1.40 -4.49 -7.04
N ASN A 316 -1.81 -4.05 -8.23
CA ASN A 316 -0.92 -3.96 -9.38
C ASN A 316 0.22 -2.95 -9.19
N GLY A 317 0.07 -1.96 -8.30
CA GLY A 317 1.14 -1.02 -7.94
C GLY A 317 2.37 -1.71 -7.35
N TYR A 318 2.18 -2.76 -6.57
CA TYR A 318 3.28 -3.59 -6.05
C TYR A 318 4.02 -4.32 -7.16
N TYR A 319 3.28 -4.94 -8.06
CA TYR A 319 3.88 -5.60 -9.22
C TYR A 319 4.60 -4.60 -10.13
N ASN A 320 4.06 -3.42 -10.33
CA ASN A 320 4.70 -2.36 -11.11
C ASN A 320 6.04 -1.95 -10.50
N LYS A 321 6.13 -1.85 -9.16
CA LYS A 321 7.40 -1.58 -8.46
C LYS A 321 8.40 -2.73 -8.60
N ALA A 322 7.93 -3.97 -8.48
CA ALA A 322 8.75 -5.15 -8.72
C ALA A 322 9.26 -5.18 -10.17
N ILE A 323 8.42 -4.84 -11.15
CA ILE A 323 8.78 -4.76 -12.56
C ILE A 323 9.80 -3.65 -12.82
N ALA A 324 9.65 -2.49 -12.18
CA ALA A 324 10.56 -1.36 -12.33
C ALA A 324 11.95 -1.57 -11.70
N ALA A 325 12.06 -2.42 -10.68
CA ALA A 325 13.32 -2.79 -10.07
C ALA A 325 14.21 -3.58 -11.03
N SER A 326 15.55 -3.46 -10.89
CA SER A 326 16.45 -4.37 -11.59
C SER A 326 16.25 -5.81 -11.10
N PRO A 327 16.52 -6.84 -11.92
CA PRO A 327 16.28 -8.23 -11.54
C PRO A 327 16.95 -8.64 -10.22
N ILE A 328 18.15 -8.17 -9.97
CA ILE A 328 18.95 -8.51 -8.78
C ILE A 328 18.51 -7.68 -7.56
N ASP A 329 18.05 -6.45 -7.78
CA ASP A 329 17.73 -5.48 -6.72
C ASP A 329 16.32 -5.57 -6.17
N ALA A 330 15.41 -6.27 -6.86
CA ALA A 330 14.02 -6.42 -6.42
C ALA A 330 13.92 -7.10 -5.04
N LEU A 331 14.62 -8.23 -4.84
CA LEU A 331 14.60 -8.95 -3.57
C LEU A 331 15.11 -8.11 -2.40
N PRO A 332 16.35 -7.61 -2.41
CA PRO A 332 16.85 -6.83 -1.27
C PRO A 332 16.02 -5.57 -1.04
N GLY A 333 15.50 -4.94 -2.09
CA GLY A 333 14.62 -3.77 -1.98
C GLY A 333 13.35 -4.06 -1.19
N TYR A 334 12.61 -5.12 -1.54
CA TYR A 334 11.37 -5.50 -0.82
C TYR A 334 11.63 -5.94 0.62
N VAL A 335 12.70 -6.69 0.86
CA VAL A 335 13.05 -7.17 2.20
C VAL A 335 13.45 -6.01 3.11
N MET A 336 14.36 -5.16 2.66
CA MET A 336 14.77 -3.97 3.43
C MET A 336 13.60 -3.01 3.64
N GLY A 337 12.78 -2.79 2.61
CA GLY A 337 11.58 -1.97 2.71
C GLY A 337 10.59 -2.52 3.73
N GLY A 338 10.30 -3.82 3.70
CA GLY A 338 9.39 -4.47 4.65
C GLY A 338 9.89 -4.43 6.09
N ILE A 339 11.17 -4.75 6.33
CA ILE A 339 11.78 -4.69 7.66
C ILE A 339 11.79 -3.26 8.19
N SER A 340 12.09 -2.27 7.33
CA SER A 340 12.06 -0.86 7.70
C SER A 340 10.65 -0.37 7.99
N TRP A 341 9.68 -0.83 7.22
CA TRP A 341 8.28 -0.44 7.39
C TRP A 341 7.69 -0.92 8.72
N PHE A 342 8.12 -2.07 9.24
CA PHE A 342 7.65 -2.59 10.53
C PHE A 342 7.74 -1.55 11.66
N ALA A 343 8.83 -0.77 11.71
CA ALA A 343 9.04 0.25 12.73
C ALA A 343 8.02 1.39 12.67
N VAL A 344 7.49 1.69 11.47
CA VAL A 344 6.60 2.84 11.24
C VAL A 344 5.29 2.71 12.01
N PRO A 345 4.40 1.72 11.74
CA PRO A 345 3.15 1.57 12.48
C PRO A 345 3.39 1.19 13.94
N TRP A 346 4.40 0.36 14.22
CA TRP A 346 4.68 -0.05 15.59
C TRP A 346 5.05 1.11 16.49
N LEU A 347 6.03 1.93 16.11
CA LEU A 347 6.49 3.05 16.94
C LEU A 347 5.47 4.20 16.95
N THR A 348 4.88 4.55 15.78
CA THR A 348 3.89 5.62 15.71
C THR A 348 2.67 5.32 16.59
N ALA A 349 2.13 4.11 16.51
CA ALA A 349 0.97 3.72 17.28
C ALA A 349 1.28 3.56 18.77
N THR A 350 2.44 2.98 19.12
CA THR A 350 2.91 2.89 20.52
C THR A 350 3.11 4.29 21.11
N THR A 351 3.61 5.24 20.31
CA THR A 351 3.83 6.61 20.75
C THR A 351 2.53 7.39 20.82
N MET A 352 1.85 7.58 19.71
CA MET A 352 0.72 8.50 19.58
C MET A 352 -0.60 7.92 20.11
N GLY A 353 -0.82 6.61 19.89
CA GLY A 353 -2.04 5.95 20.37
C GLY A 353 -2.07 5.82 21.88
N LEU A 354 -0.94 5.44 22.50
CA LEU A 354 -0.84 5.36 23.96
C LEU A 354 -0.74 6.75 24.60
N ALA A 355 -0.10 7.73 23.93
CA ALA A 355 -0.11 9.12 24.39
C ALA A 355 -1.54 9.69 24.39
N GLY A 356 -2.36 9.37 23.37
CA GLY A 356 -3.77 9.74 23.34
C GLY A 356 -4.53 9.22 24.57
N LEU A 357 -4.36 7.94 24.89
CA LEU A 357 -4.95 7.33 26.10
C LEU A 357 -4.47 8.01 27.39
N ALA A 358 -3.19 8.36 27.47
CA ALA A 358 -2.61 8.99 28.65
C ALA A 358 -3.07 10.45 28.81
N LEU A 359 -3.26 11.17 27.70
CA LEU A 359 -3.60 12.60 27.70
C LEU A 359 -5.10 12.88 27.86
N GLU A 360 -5.98 11.93 27.58
CA GLU A 360 -7.43 12.14 27.70
C GLU A 360 -7.92 12.50 29.12
N LYS A 361 -7.07 12.33 30.13
CA LYS A 361 -7.35 12.76 31.52
C LYS A 361 -7.03 14.22 31.80
N TYR A 362 -6.38 14.92 30.89
CA TYR A 362 -5.89 16.27 31.08
C TYR A 362 -6.63 17.26 30.20
N ASP A 363 -6.71 18.50 30.64
CA ASP A 363 -7.36 19.63 29.95
C ASP A 363 -6.73 19.99 28.58
N VAL A 364 -5.51 19.51 28.34
CA VAL A 364 -4.85 19.64 27.02
C VAL A 364 -5.50 18.75 25.94
N TRP A 365 -6.33 17.77 26.34
CA TRP A 365 -7.03 16.92 25.39
C TRP A 365 -8.19 17.68 24.75
N PRO A 366 -8.28 17.78 23.39
CA PRO A 366 -9.23 18.65 22.71
C PRO A 366 -10.70 18.39 23.02
N THR A 367 -11.06 17.18 23.42
CA THR A 367 -12.44 16.81 23.77
C THR A 367 -12.67 16.68 25.29
N TYR A 368 -11.70 17.11 26.12
CA TYR A 368 -11.81 17.02 27.58
C TYR A 368 -13.10 17.72 28.08
N PRO A 369 -13.85 17.14 29.01
CA PRO A 369 -13.57 15.89 29.76
C PRO A 369 -13.98 14.59 29.04
N ASP A 370 -14.55 14.70 27.84
CA ASP A 370 -15.06 13.56 27.11
C ASP A 370 -13.94 12.84 26.33
N ARG A 371 -14.15 11.54 26.11
CA ARG A 371 -13.30 10.73 25.25
C ARG A 371 -13.64 10.98 23.79
N LEU A 372 -12.73 10.59 22.88
CA LEU A 372 -13.10 10.48 21.46
C LEU A 372 -14.27 9.50 21.28
N SER A 373 -15.23 9.89 20.46
CA SER A 373 -16.35 9.02 20.11
C SER A 373 -15.83 7.77 19.36
N PRO A 374 -16.51 6.62 19.45
CA PRO A 374 -16.15 5.45 18.64
C PRO A 374 -16.08 5.76 17.14
N ALA A 375 -16.94 6.64 16.63
CA ALA A 375 -16.94 7.07 15.24
C ALA A 375 -15.66 7.86 14.86
N ASP A 376 -15.20 8.75 15.76
CA ASP A 376 -13.95 9.49 15.55
C ASP A 376 -12.72 8.58 15.57
N VAL A 377 -12.71 7.60 16.50
CA VAL A 377 -11.66 6.59 16.56
C VAL A 377 -11.64 5.76 15.27
N ASP A 378 -12.81 5.36 14.74
CA ASP A 378 -12.93 4.61 13.49
C ASP A 378 -12.62 5.46 12.25
N ALA A 379 -12.80 6.78 12.33
CA ALA A 379 -12.35 7.72 11.32
C ALA A 379 -10.82 7.94 11.34
N GLY A 380 -10.10 7.45 12.39
CA GLY A 380 -8.66 7.56 12.54
C GLY A 380 -8.21 8.87 13.21
N LEU A 381 -9.11 9.57 13.92
CA LEU A 381 -8.83 10.89 14.49
C LEU A 381 -7.98 10.85 15.80
N VAL A 382 -7.59 9.67 16.28
CA VAL A 382 -6.71 9.52 17.45
C VAL A 382 -5.35 10.21 17.24
N LEU A 383 -4.72 9.98 16.08
CA LEU A 383 -3.42 10.56 15.75
C LEU A 383 -3.46 12.10 15.70
N PRO A 384 -4.36 12.74 14.92
CA PRO A 384 -4.43 14.21 14.88
C PRO A 384 -4.77 14.82 16.25
N THR A 385 -5.68 14.23 17.01
CA THR A 385 -6.08 14.73 18.33
C THR A 385 -4.92 14.65 19.33
N ALA A 386 -4.19 13.52 19.37
CA ALA A 386 -3.01 13.36 20.20
C ALA A 386 -1.89 14.35 19.82
N ALA A 387 -1.70 14.59 18.53
CA ALA A 387 -0.71 15.56 18.05
C ALA A 387 -1.05 17.00 18.44
N VAL A 388 -2.33 17.36 18.38
CA VAL A 388 -2.82 18.67 18.86
C VAL A 388 -2.62 18.80 20.37
N ALA A 389 -2.95 17.77 21.14
CA ALA A 389 -2.74 17.76 22.60
C ALA A 389 -1.26 17.90 22.99
N LEU A 390 -0.34 17.30 22.21
CA LEU A 390 1.10 17.34 22.48
C LEU A 390 1.80 18.63 22.05
N LEU A 391 1.44 19.18 20.90
CA LEU A 391 2.18 20.24 20.21
C LEU A 391 1.28 21.43 19.78
N GLY A 392 0.01 21.44 20.16
CA GLY A 392 -0.95 22.48 19.79
C GLY A 392 -1.08 22.64 18.27
N LYS A 393 -1.02 23.87 17.77
CA LYS A 393 -1.03 24.16 16.33
C LYS A 393 0.12 23.51 15.58
N GLY A 394 1.29 23.35 16.20
CA GLY A 394 2.43 22.63 15.63
C GLY A 394 2.11 21.16 15.39
N GLY A 395 1.40 20.51 16.31
CA GLY A 395 0.93 19.13 16.18
C GLY A 395 -0.12 18.94 15.11
N ALA A 396 -1.08 19.88 15.01
CA ALA A 396 -2.05 19.90 13.91
C ALA A 396 -1.34 19.97 12.55
N VAL A 397 -0.37 20.87 12.45
CA VAL A 397 0.46 21.06 11.27
C VAL A 397 1.31 19.82 10.99
N ALA A 398 2.00 19.23 11.99
CA ALA A 398 2.79 18.02 11.81
C ALA A 398 1.92 16.84 11.33
N THR A 399 0.70 16.71 11.82
CA THR A 399 -0.24 15.67 11.39
C THR A 399 -0.78 15.95 9.99
N LEU A 400 -1.10 17.21 9.67
CA LEU A 400 -1.43 17.59 8.30
C LEU A 400 -0.25 17.33 7.35
N ILE A 401 0.99 17.51 7.80
CA ILE A 401 2.19 17.17 7.04
C ILE A 401 2.30 15.66 6.86
N LEU A 402 2.12 14.90 7.91
CA LEU A 402 2.13 13.45 7.87
C LEU A 402 0.98 12.92 7.00
N ALA A 403 -0.20 13.50 7.16
CA ALA A 403 -1.39 13.20 6.38
C ALA A 403 -1.54 14.13 5.15
N VAL A 404 -1.27 15.44 5.26
CA VAL A 404 -1.61 16.45 4.25
C VAL A 404 -0.61 17.61 4.06
N ALA A 405 0.23 18.09 5.02
CA ALA A 405 1.33 19.08 4.85
C ALA A 405 1.29 20.49 5.43
N ASP A 406 2.45 21.17 5.54
CA ASP A 406 2.57 22.57 5.97
C ASP A 406 3.51 23.47 5.17
N THR A 407 3.19 24.79 5.30
CA THR A 407 3.96 25.90 4.77
C THR A 407 4.19 26.98 5.82
N THR A 408 5.38 27.12 6.39
CA THR A 408 5.82 28.48 6.76
C THR A 408 7.32 28.72 6.62
N TYR A 409 8.17 27.70 6.62
CA TYR A 409 9.63 27.89 6.48
C TYR A 409 10.40 26.77 5.76
N SER A 410 9.76 25.78 5.14
CA SER A 410 10.48 24.75 4.39
C SER A 410 9.61 24.09 3.32
N PRO A 411 10.03 24.07 2.04
CA PRO A 411 9.16 23.73 0.89
C PRO A 411 8.96 22.22 0.61
N ASN A 412 9.19 21.30 1.54
CA ASN A 412 9.39 19.88 1.20
C ASN A 412 8.53 18.86 1.96
N LYS A 413 7.24 19.15 2.33
CA LYS A 413 6.58 18.28 3.33
C LYS A 413 5.11 17.91 3.03
N PHE A 414 4.92 16.90 2.14
CA PHE A 414 3.57 16.39 1.79
C PHE A 414 3.62 14.89 1.42
N MET A 415 3.12 13.93 2.27
CA MET A 415 3.80 12.66 2.18
C MET A 415 2.96 11.37 2.08
N ALA A 416 2.15 10.97 3.11
CA ALA A 416 1.64 9.60 3.16
C ALA A 416 0.58 9.29 2.08
N ILE A 417 -0.34 10.21 1.82
CA ILE A 417 -1.42 9.98 0.85
C ILE A 417 -0.91 10.11 -0.59
N MET A 418 -0.03 11.08 -0.86
CA MET A 418 0.46 11.36 -2.23
C MET A 418 1.24 10.19 -2.82
N SER A 419 2.12 9.57 -2.03
CA SER A 419 2.95 8.44 -2.45
C SER A 419 2.09 7.25 -2.88
N THR A 420 1.16 6.84 -2.02
CA THR A 420 0.30 5.71 -2.31
C THR A 420 -0.69 6.03 -3.43
N TYR A 421 -1.30 7.23 -3.40
CA TYR A 421 -2.27 7.61 -4.43
C TYR A 421 -1.64 7.66 -5.84
N SER A 422 -0.41 8.13 -5.98
CA SER A 422 0.29 8.12 -7.28
C SER A 422 0.58 6.69 -7.76
N SER A 423 0.89 5.78 -6.83
CA SER A 423 1.07 4.36 -7.15
C SER A 423 -0.24 3.72 -7.61
N GLU A 424 -1.37 4.04 -6.96
CA GLU A 424 -2.70 3.57 -7.35
C GLU A 424 -3.12 4.10 -8.75
N LEU A 425 -2.82 5.37 -9.05
CA LEU A 425 -3.05 5.95 -10.37
C LEU A 425 -2.28 5.20 -11.47
N ILE A 426 -1.00 4.88 -11.23
CA ILE A 426 -0.18 4.12 -12.18
C ILE A 426 -0.70 2.68 -12.29
N ALA A 427 -1.06 2.05 -11.16
CA ALA A 427 -1.58 0.70 -11.13
C ALA A 427 -2.82 0.54 -12.02
N ILE A 428 -3.83 1.38 -11.79
CA ILE A 428 -5.08 1.31 -12.54
C ILE A 428 -4.90 1.73 -14.01
N SER A 429 -4.06 2.74 -14.27
CA SER A 429 -3.79 3.18 -15.64
C SER A 429 -3.03 2.13 -16.43
N SER A 430 -2.14 1.36 -15.79
CA SER A 430 -1.48 0.21 -16.41
C SER A 430 -2.47 -0.89 -16.75
N ILE A 431 -3.41 -1.22 -15.87
CA ILE A 431 -4.52 -2.16 -16.14
C ILE A 431 -5.35 -1.68 -17.33
N CYS A 432 -5.77 -0.42 -17.33
CA CYS A 432 -6.55 0.14 -18.44
C CYS A 432 -5.79 0.10 -19.77
N THR A 433 -4.48 0.36 -19.74
CA THR A 433 -3.65 0.47 -20.93
C THR A 433 -3.25 -0.89 -21.50
N TYR A 434 -2.67 -1.76 -20.69
CA TYR A 434 -2.11 -3.03 -21.15
C TYR A 434 -3.14 -4.17 -21.11
N ASP A 435 -3.87 -4.30 -20.00
CA ASP A 435 -4.77 -5.43 -19.80
C ASP A 435 -6.12 -5.26 -20.47
N ILE A 436 -6.62 -4.02 -20.59
CA ILE A 436 -7.90 -3.74 -21.26
C ILE A 436 -7.68 -3.26 -22.70
N TYR A 437 -7.03 -2.10 -22.89
CA TYR A 437 -6.97 -1.47 -24.22
C TYR A 437 -6.09 -2.26 -25.21
N LYS A 438 -4.81 -2.50 -24.88
CA LYS A 438 -3.88 -3.25 -25.73
C LYS A 438 -4.34 -4.70 -25.92
N THR A 439 -4.95 -5.30 -24.92
CA THR A 439 -5.35 -6.70 -24.95
C THR A 439 -6.63 -6.96 -25.73
N TYR A 440 -7.66 -6.12 -25.57
CA TYR A 440 -9.00 -6.39 -26.11
C TYR A 440 -9.50 -5.38 -27.13
N VAL A 441 -8.99 -4.13 -27.12
CA VAL A 441 -9.49 -3.05 -27.98
C VAL A 441 -8.58 -2.85 -29.19
N ASN A 442 -7.28 -2.68 -28.98
CA ASN A 442 -6.31 -2.46 -30.06
C ASN A 442 -4.97 -3.15 -29.78
N PRO A 443 -4.81 -4.43 -30.19
CA PRO A 443 -3.57 -5.18 -30.00
C PRO A 443 -2.34 -4.60 -30.71
N SER A 444 -2.56 -3.79 -31.76
CA SER A 444 -1.50 -3.12 -32.54
C SER A 444 -1.26 -1.67 -32.12
N ALA A 445 -1.68 -1.28 -30.91
CA ALA A 445 -1.54 0.08 -30.40
C ALA A 445 -0.08 0.53 -30.34
N THR A 446 0.20 1.72 -30.88
CA THR A 446 1.51 2.36 -30.82
C THR A 446 1.79 2.90 -29.41
N GLY A 447 3.07 3.10 -29.04
CA GLY A 447 3.48 3.65 -27.76
C GLY A 447 2.81 5.00 -27.44
N ARG A 448 2.59 5.86 -28.44
CA ARG A 448 1.87 7.14 -28.28
C ARG A 448 0.39 6.95 -27.92
N GLN A 449 -0.27 5.94 -28.50
CA GLN A 449 -1.66 5.62 -28.16
C GLN A 449 -1.77 5.08 -26.74
N LEU A 450 -0.86 4.18 -26.36
CA LEU A 450 -0.78 3.64 -25.00
C LEU A 450 -0.59 4.75 -23.97
N MET A 451 0.30 5.72 -24.23
CA MET A 451 0.51 6.87 -23.35
C MET A 451 -0.76 7.72 -23.19
N ARG A 452 -1.52 7.97 -24.26
CA ARG A 452 -2.79 8.71 -24.17
C ARG A 452 -3.82 7.98 -23.32
N ILE A 453 -3.98 6.67 -23.50
CA ILE A 453 -4.90 5.86 -22.69
C ILE A 453 -4.48 5.85 -21.23
N ASN A 454 -3.19 5.79 -20.95
CA ASN A 454 -2.64 5.89 -19.60
C ASN A 454 -3.05 7.20 -18.92
N TYR A 455 -2.89 8.33 -19.60
CA TYR A 455 -3.27 9.66 -19.08
C TYR A 455 -4.77 9.79 -18.84
N VAL A 456 -5.58 9.34 -19.79
CA VAL A 456 -7.04 9.35 -19.66
C VAL A 456 -7.48 8.44 -18.50
N GLY A 457 -6.90 7.24 -18.39
CA GLY A 457 -7.19 6.29 -17.32
C GLY A 457 -6.95 6.87 -15.94
N MET A 458 -5.79 7.55 -15.73
CA MET A 458 -5.50 8.23 -14.46
C MET A 458 -6.52 9.32 -14.12
N GLY A 459 -6.87 10.18 -15.09
CA GLY A 459 -7.82 11.28 -14.86
C GLY A 459 -9.24 10.78 -14.55
N VAL A 460 -9.72 9.80 -15.32
CA VAL A 460 -11.05 9.19 -15.11
C VAL A 460 -11.12 8.49 -13.76
N PHE A 461 -10.10 7.69 -13.40
CA PHE A 461 -10.05 7.01 -12.12
C PHE A 461 -10.05 8.00 -10.94
N ALA A 462 -9.26 9.06 -11.02
CA ALA A 462 -9.20 10.08 -9.98
C ALA A 462 -10.58 10.72 -9.72
N LEU A 463 -11.32 11.06 -10.78
CA LEU A 463 -12.67 11.63 -10.68
C LEU A 463 -13.69 10.62 -10.12
N LEU A 464 -13.65 9.37 -10.58
CA LEU A 464 -14.55 8.31 -10.10
C LEU A 464 -14.31 8.04 -8.61
N MET A 465 -13.05 8.01 -8.17
CA MET A 465 -12.71 7.78 -6.77
C MET A 465 -13.08 8.95 -5.87
N ALA A 466 -12.95 10.19 -6.35
CA ALA A 466 -13.42 11.36 -5.64
C ALA A 466 -14.96 11.32 -5.42
N GLY A 467 -15.71 10.93 -6.44
CA GLY A 467 -17.15 10.73 -6.34
C GLY A 467 -17.52 9.61 -5.38
N LEU A 468 -16.83 8.45 -5.46
CA LEU A 468 -17.05 7.30 -4.58
C LEU A 468 -16.77 7.65 -3.12
N ALA A 469 -15.62 8.25 -2.82
CA ALA A 469 -15.23 8.62 -1.45
C ALA A 469 -16.20 9.66 -0.85
N THR A 470 -16.68 10.60 -1.66
CA THR A 470 -17.73 11.54 -1.24
C THR A 470 -19.03 10.78 -0.89
N GLY A 471 -19.47 9.83 -1.73
CA GLY A 471 -20.65 9.01 -1.48
C GLY A 471 -20.52 8.15 -0.21
N LEU A 472 -19.36 7.53 0.01
CA LEU A 472 -19.06 6.74 1.21
C LEU A 472 -19.16 7.58 2.49
N ASN A 473 -18.65 8.81 2.44
CA ASN A 473 -18.76 9.75 3.57
C ASN A 473 -20.22 10.08 3.90
N TYR A 474 -21.07 10.36 2.88
CA TYR A 474 -22.50 10.63 3.11
C TYR A 474 -23.26 9.42 3.67
N VAL A 475 -22.82 8.20 3.39
CA VAL A 475 -23.42 6.97 3.95
C VAL A 475 -22.89 6.66 5.35
N GLY A 476 -21.88 7.40 5.84
CA GLY A 476 -21.27 7.18 7.15
C GLY A 476 -20.26 6.01 7.19
N ILE A 477 -19.70 5.64 6.04
CA ILE A 477 -18.65 4.62 5.95
C ILE A 477 -17.29 5.26 6.18
N SER A 478 -16.68 4.91 7.32
CA SER A 478 -15.36 5.41 7.73
C SER A 478 -14.22 4.66 7.06
N MET A 479 -13.00 5.24 7.13
CA MET A 479 -11.77 4.56 6.72
C MET A 479 -11.57 3.24 7.48
N GLY A 480 -11.82 3.19 8.78
CA GLY A 480 -11.68 1.99 9.60
C GLY A 480 -12.63 0.87 9.17
N TYR A 481 -13.87 1.20 8.81
CA TYR A 481 -14.79 0.24 8.26
C TYR A 481 -14.27 -0.40 6.96
N LEU A 482 -13.81 0.42 6.02
CA LEU A 482 -13.22 -0.05 4.75
C LEU A 482 -11.99 -0.91 5.00
N TYR A 483 -11.16 -0.55 5.98
CA TYR A 483 -9.98 -1.30 6.38
C TYR A 483 -10.32 -2.71 6.88
N LEU A 484 -11.32 -2.85 7.73
CA LEU A 484 -11.75 -4.15 8.23
C LEU A 484 -12.43 -5.00 7.14
N MET A 485 -13.12 -4.35 6.18
CA MET A 485 -13.86 -5.01 5.10
C MET A 485 -12.95 -5.47 3.96
N MET A 486 -11.76 -4.87 3.76
CA MET A 486 -10.96 -5.11 2.55
C MET A 486 -10.68 -6.59 2.29
N GLY A 487 -10.35 -7.36 3.32
CA GLY A 487 -10.06 -8.79 3.15
C GLY A 487 -11.31 -9.63 2.83
N VAL A 488 -12.49 -9.23 3.27
CA VAL A 488 -13.76 -9.88 2.88
C VAL A 488 -13.91 -9.86 1.37
N VAL A 489 -13.55 -8.74 0.74
CA VAL A 489 -13.74 -8.51 -0.70
C VAL A 489 -12.65 -9.17 -1.55
N ILE A 490 -11.37 -9.07 -1.13
CA ILE A 490 -10.26 -9.37 -2.05
C ILE A 490 -9.45 -10.61 -1.68
N SER A 491 -9.43 -11.06 -0.41
CA SER A 491 -8.45 -12.08 0.03
C SER A 491 -8.68 -13.47 -0.56
N SER A 492 -9.87 -13.75 -1.10
CA SER A 492 -10.16 -15.01 -1.77
C SER A 492 -9.34 -15.25 -3.06
N ALA A 493 -8.82 -14.19 -3.68
CA ALA A 493 -7.98 -14.31 -4.87
C ALA A 493 -6.47 -14.46 -4.53
N VAL A 494 -6.05 -14.32 -3.28
CA VAL A 494 -4.64 -14.34 -2.86
C VAL A 494 -3.95 -15.66 -3.18
N LEU A 495 -4.49 -16.77 -2.69
CA LEU A 495 -3.86 -18.07 -2.90
C LEU A 495 -3.82 -18.47 -4.38
N PRO A 496 -4.91 -18.35 -5.16
CA PRO A 496 -4.86 -18.66 -6.59
C PRO A 496 -3.90 -17.73 -7.36
N ALA A 497 -3.82 -16.43 -7.02
CA ALA A 497 -2.85 -15.50 -7.60
C ALA A 497 -1.40 -15.91 -7.30
N THR A 498 -1.12 -16.26 -6.06
CA THR A 498 0.21 -16.74 -5.63
C THR A 498 0.62 -17.99 -6.39
N LEU A 499 -0.25 -18.95 -6.50
CA LEU A 499 -0.01 -20.21 -7.20
C LEU A 499 0.13 -20.04 -8.71
N THR A 500 -0.40 -18.96 -9.28
CA THR A 500 -0.18 -18.59 -10.68
C THR A 500 1.30 -18.42 -11.01
N LEU A 501 2.10 -17.91 -10.08
CA LEU A 501 3.55 -17.75 -10.24
C LEU A 501 4.37 -18.88 -9.62
N LEU A 502 3.86 -19.62 -8.63
CA LEU A 502 4.66 -20.57 -7.87
C LEU A 502 4.44 -22.04 -8.25
N TRP A 503 3.26 -22.42 -8.73
CA TRP A 503 2.88 -23.81 -8.96
C TRP A 503 2.42 -24.05 -10.41
N ASP A 504 3.12 -24.89 -11.14
CA ASP A 504 2.84 -25.26 -12.51
C ASP A 504 1.55 -26.09 -12.68
N GLY A 505 1.13 -26.79 -11.62
CA GLY A 505 0.00 -27.71 -11.62
C GLY A 505 -1.38 -27.09 -11.38
N GLN A 506 -1.52 -25.78 -11.17
CA GLN A 506 -2.82 -25.16 -10.95
C GLN A 506 -3.68 -25.17 -12.22
N SER A 507 -4.93 -25.65 -12.11
CA SER A 507 -5.87 -25.65 -13.22
C SER A 507 -6.46 -24.26 -13.49
N TRP A 508 -6.90 -24.03 -14.74
CA TRP A 508 -7.61 -22.80 -15.11
C TRP A 508 -8.92 -22.64 -14.34
N ALA A 509 -9.61 -23.77 -14.04
CA ALA A 509 -10.85 -23.75 -13.27
C ALA A 509 -10.61 -23.31 -11.82
N ALA A 510 -9.55 -23.82 -11.20
CA ALA A 510 -9.17 -23.39 -9.84
C ALA A 510 -8.80 -21.90 -9.82
N ALA A 511 -8.02 -21.43 -10.79
CA ALA A 511 -7.64 -20.03 -10.90
C ALA A 511 -8.85 -19.10 -11.13
N THR A 512 -9.86 -19.55 -11.86
CA THR A 512 -11.05 -18.74 -12.23
C THR A 512 -12.12 -18.76 -11.15
N PHE A 513 -12.52 -19.95 -10.71
CA PHE A 513 -13.71 -20.11 -9.85
C PHE A 513 -13.41 -19.99 -8.38
N SER A 514 -12.19 -20.34 -7.91
CA SER A 514 -11.86 -20.27 -6.49
C SER A 514 -11.96 -18.84 -5.92
N PRO A 515 -11.45 -17.78 -6.58
CA PRO A 515 -11.65 -16.42 -6.12
C PRO A 515 -13.12 -16.02 -6.00
N VAL A 516 -13.93 -16.34 -7.01
CA VAL A 516 -15.36 -15.97 -7.09
C VAL A 516 -16.17 -16.70 -6.01
N LEU A 517 -15.97 -18.01 -5.87
CA LEU A 517 -16.62 -18.80 -4.83
C LEU A 517 -16.22 -18.33 -3.43
N GLY A 518 -14.91 -18.07 -3.24
CA GLY A 518 -14.40 -17.57 -1.97
C GLY A 518 -14.97 -16.20 -1.60
N PHE A 519 -15.12 -15.30 -2.55
CA PHE A 519 -15.79 -14.01 -2.37
C PHE A 519 -17.28 -14.20 -1.96
N ALA A 520 -18.02 -15.03 -2.68
CA ALA A 520 -19.41 -15.28 -2.36
C ALA A 520 -19.58 -15.89 -0.96
N LEU A 521 -18.71 -16.85 -0.59
CA LEU A 521 -18.71 -17.46 0.73
C LEU A 521 -18.34 -16.46 1.82
N SER A 522 -17.37 -15.58 1.59
CA SER A 522 -16.94 -14.57 2.57
C SER A 522 -18.01 -13.53 2.85
N VAL A 523 -18.67 -13.02 1.81
CA VAL A 523 -19.80 -12.08 1.97
C VAL A 523 -20.96 -12.75 2.70
N THR A 524 -21.25 -14.00 2.37
CA THR A 524 -22.30 -14.79 3.07
C THR A 524 -21.95 -14.98 4.54
N ALA A 525 -20.71 -15.37 4.86
CA ALA A 525 -20.27 -15.56 6.24
C ALA A 525 -20.32 -14.25 7.04
N TRP A 526 -19.86 -13.15 6.44
CA TRP A 526 -19.91 -11.82 7.03
C TRP A 526 -21.34 -11.38 7.36
N LEU A 527 -22.23 -11.37 6.37
CA LEU A 527 -23.63 -10.92 6.57
C LEU A 527 -24.44 -11.87 7.43
N ALA A 528 -24.25 -13.19 7.30
CA ALA A 528 -24.92 -14.18 8.16
C ALA A 528 -24.49 -14.03 9.63
N THR A 529 -23.19 -13.86 9.90
CA THR A 529 -22.67 -13.62 11.26
C THR A 529 -23.26 -12.34 11.84
N THR A 530 -23.31 -11.26 11.04
CA THR A 530 -23.93 -9.99 11.45
C THR A 530 -25.40 -10.22 11.85
N ARG A 531 -26.17 -10.89 10.99
CA ARG A 531 -27.59 -11.14 11.25
C ARG A 531 -27.84 -12.01 12.48
N ILE A 532 -27.00 -13.04 12.67
CA ILE A 532 -27.12 -13.97 13.82
C ILE A 532 -26.76 -13.28 15.14
N ARG A 533 -25.68 -12.47 15.14
CA ARG A 533 -25.18 -11.84 16.38
C ARG A 533 -25.93 -10.58 16.78
N TYR A 534 -26.24 -9.73 15.80
CA TYR A 534 -26.80 -8.40 16.06
C TYR A 534 -28.28 -8.25 15.69
N GLY A 535 -28.85 -9.21 14.96
CA GLY A 535 -30.27 -9.19 14.58
C GLY A 535 -30.63 -8.20 13.46
N GLU A 536 -29.70 -7.33 13.05
CA GLU A 536 -29.88 -6.32 11.99
C GLU A 536 -28.65 -6.22 11.09
N LEU A 537 -28.80 -5.58 9.93
CA LEU A 537 -27.71 -5.30 8.99
C LEU A 537 -27.50 -3.78 8.89
N SER A 538 -27.05 -3.16 9.98
CA SER A 538 -26.63 -1.76 10.01
C SER A 538 -25.13 -1.62 9.73
N VAL A 539 -24.66 -0.41 9.39
CA VAL A 539 -23.23 -0.13 9.21
C VAL A 539 -22.46 -0.46 10.49
N ALA A 540 -22.99 -0.09 11.66
CA ALA A 540 -22.35 -0.39 12.94
C ALA A 540 -22.26 -1.90 13.22
N ALA A 541 -23.33 -2.68 12.96
CA ALA A 541 -23.35 -4.13 13.18
C ALA A 541 -22.44 -4.88 12.21
N THR A 542 -22.43 -4.50 10.93
CA THR A 542 -21.57 -5.11 9.92
C THR A 542 -20.09 -4.74 10.12
N GLY A 543 -19.80 -3.58 10.71
CA GLY A 543 -18.44 -3.11 11.02
C GLY A 543 -17.83 -3.71 12.29
N ALA A 544 -18.58 -4.49 13.07
CA ALA A 544 -18.06 -5.11 14.28
C ALA A 544 -16.99 -6.19 13.99
N ASN A 545 -16.07 -6.41 14.95
CA ASN A 545 -14.95 -7.33 14.77
C ASN A 545 -15.38 -8.76 14.43
N GLU A 546 -16.39 -9.32 15.13
CA GLU A 546 -16.81 -10.71 14.94
C GLU A 546 -17.31 -11.01 13.51
N PRO A 547 -18.24 -10.23 12.90
CA PRO A 547 -18.63 -10.42 11.52
C PRO A 547 -17.48 -10.23 10.53
N MET A 548 -16.68 -9.17 10.73
CA MET A 548 -15.51 -8.91 9.89
C MET A 548 -14.50 -10.04 9.97
N LEU A 549 -14.25 -10.60 11.15
CA LEU A 549 -13.38 -11.76 11.35
C LEU A 549 -13.90 -12.98 10.59
N ALA A 550 -15.20 -13.29 10.68
CA ALA A 550 -15.80 -14.41 9.98
C ALA A 550 -15.67 -14.28 8.46
N GLY A 551 -15.96 -13.09 7.91
CA GLY A 551 -15.82 -12.81 6.50
C GLY A 551 -14.37 -12.89 6.02
N ASN A 552 -13.45 -12.24 6.72
CA ASN A 552 -12.01 -12.23 6.37
C ASN A 552 -11.39 -13.63 6.39
N LEU A 553 -11.66 -14.44 7.45
CA LEU A 553 -11.19 -15.81 7.54
C LEU A 553 -11.75 -16.68 6.41
N THR A 554 -13.04 -16.57 6.14
CA THR A 554 -13.69 -17.33 5.07
C THR A 554 -13.08 -16.95 3.72
N SER A 555 -12.83 -15.66 3.47
CA SER A 555 -12.19 -15.17 2.24
C SER A 555 -10.82 -15.81 2.02
N LEU A 556 -9.93 -15.74 3.02
CA LEU A 556 -8.55 -16.20 2.89
C LEU A 556 -8.43 -17.74 2.89
N LEU A 557 -9.27 -18.43 3.66
CA LEU A 557 -9.16 -19.89 3.86
C LEU A 557 -9.95 -20.71 2.85
N SER A 558 -11.05 -20.20 2.28
CA SER A 558 -11.86 -20.96 1.31
C SER A 558 -11.04 -21.42 0.09
N PRO A 559 -10.06 -20.67 -0.45
CA PRO A 559 -9.22 -21.13 -1.56
C PRO A 559 -8.31 -22.30 -1.20
N VAL A 560 -7.98 -22.48 0.08
CA VAL A 560 -7.18 -23.65 0.54
C VAL A 560 -7.92 -24.95 0.27
N LEU A 561 -9.24 -24.93 0.29
CA LEU A 561 -10.10 -26.08 -0.01
C LEU A 561 -10.49 -26.12 -1.50
N THR A 562 -10.91 -24.96 -2.06
CA THR A 562 -11.45 -24.90 -3.40
C THR A 562 -10.39 -25.06 -4.49
N VAL A 563 -9.15 -24.60 -4.28
CA VAL A 563 -8.07 -24.75 -5.27
C VAL A 563 -7.70 -26.22 -5.49
N PRO A 564 -7.40 -27.03 -4.45
CA PRO A 564 -7.16 -28.46 -4.65
C PRO A 564 -8.37 -29.18 -5.25
N LEU A 565 -9.59 -28.90 -4.76
CA LEU A 565 -10.80 -29.50 -5.24
C LEU A 565 -10.98 -29.27 -6.76
N LEU A 566 -10.90 -28.01 -7.20
CA LEU A 566 -11.06 -27.65 -8.61
C LEU A 566 -9.84 -28.03 -9.48
N THR A 567 -8.70 -28.31 -8.89
CA THR A 567 -7.51 -28.73 -9.63
C THR A 567 -7.49 -30.25 -9.88
N PHE A 568 -7.88 -31.06 -8.89
CA PHE A 568 -7.71 -32.51 -8.98
C PHE A 568 -8.97 -33.27 -9.42
N VAL A 569 -10.14 -32.59 -9.45
CA VAL A 569 -11.38 -33.23 -9.93
C VAL A 569 -11.40 -33.29 -11.47
N PRO A 570 -11.63 -34.46 -12.10
CA PRO A 570 -11.87 -34.53 -13.53
C PRO A 570 -13.14 -33.73 -13.92
N PRO A 571 -13.18 -32.99 -15.05
CA PRO A 571 -12.23 -33.01 -16.19
C PRO A 571 -11.11 -31.94 -16.09
N PHE A 572 -10.96 -31.25 -14.98
CA PHE A 572 -10.10 -30.05 -14.86
C PHE A 572 -8.63 -30.36 -14.54
N ARG A 573 -8.19 -31.62 -14.69
CA ARG A 573 -6.80 -32.01 -14.42
C ARG A 573 -5.81 -31.14 -15.18
N PRO A 574 -4.84 -30.49 -14.50
CA PRO A 574 -3.89 -29.61 -15.15
C PRO A 574 -2.91 -30.42 -16.00
N GLN A 575 -2.55 -29.85 -17.15
CA GLN A 575 -1.28 -30.16 -17.78
C GLN A 575 -0.21 -29.26 -17.13
N ARG A 576 1.00 -29.81 -16.92
CA ARG A 576 2.11 -28.99 -16.43
C ARG A 576 2.33 -27.82 -17.37
N TYR A 577 2.33 -26.60 -16.80
CA TYR A 577 2.47 -25.40 -17.60
C TYR A 577 3.93 -25.20 -18.04
N ASP A 578 4.12 -24.95 -19.34
CA ASP A 578 5.43 -24.60 -19.88
C ASP A 578 5.71 -23.10 -19.68
N TRP A 579 6.60 -22.79 -18.75
CA TRP A 579 6.98 -21.43 -18.40
C TRP A 579 7.70 -20.68 -19.54
N GLN A 580 8.27 -21.39 -20.52
CA GLN A 580 8.94 -20.74 -21.65
C GLN A 580 7.95 -19.94 -22.52
N SER A 581 6.68 -20.33 -22.52
CA SER A 581 5.63 -19.59 -23.22
C SER A 581 5.44 -18.14 -22.72
N MET A 582 5.83 -17.83 -21.49
CA MET A 582 5.77 -16.46 -20.96
C MET A 582 6.83 -15.51 -21.53
N LEU A 583 7.90 -16.04 -22.12
CA LEU A 583 8.90 -15.24 -22.84
C LEU A 583 8.32 -14.61 -24.12
N ASN A 584 7.18 -15.10 -24.61
CA ASN A 584 6.47 -14.53 -25.76
C ASN A 584 5.75 -13.21 -25.43
N ILE A 585 5.70 -12.79 -24.16
CA ILE A 585 5.20 -11.45 -23.77
C ILE A 585 6.22 -10.42 -24.28
N ARG A 586 5.77 -9.54 -25.21
CA ARG A 586 6.63 -8.55 -25.87
C ARG A 586 6.60 -7.20 -25.15
N GLN A 587 7.72 -6.47 -25.23
CA GLN A 587 7.80 -5.10 -24.76
C GLN A 587 6.94 -4.17 -25.63
N ALA A 588 6.50 -3.04 -25.08
CA ALA A 588 5.58 -2.14 -25.78
C ALA A 588 6.23 -1.43 -26.97
N ASP A 589 7.54 -1.15 -26.88
CA ASP A 589 8.27 -0.37 -27.89
C ASP A 589 8.83 -1.22 -29.04
N ASP A 590 8.73 -2.56 -29.00
CA ASP A 590 9.20 -3.45 -30.05
C ASP A 590 8.51 -3.20 -31.42
N HIS A 591 7.26 -2.72 -31.40
CA HIS A 591 6.53 -2.37 -32.62
C HIS A 591 7.00 -1.04 -33.23
N ASP A 592 7.38 -0.05 -32.41
CA ASP A 592 7.84 1.24 -32.92
C ASP A 592 9.25 1.14 -33.50
N VAL A 593 10.10 0.25 -32.95
CA VAL A 593 11.45 -0.04 -33.49
C VAL A 593 11.35 -0.76 -34.82
N ALA A 594 10.46 -1.75 -34.97
CA ALA A 594 10.22 -2.46 -36.22
C ALA A 594 9.61 -1.55 -37.30
N ALA A 595 8.68 -0.66 -36.93
CA ALA A 595 8.09 0.30 -37.86
C ALA A 595 9.09 1.35 -38.35
N ASN A 596 10.00 1.84 -37.46
CA ASN A 596 11.04 2.78 -37.83
C ASN A 596 12.17 2.13 -38.64
N ALA A 597 12.51 0.87 -38.39
CA ALA A 597 13.45 0.13 -39.21
C ALA A 597 12.95 -0.07 -40.64
N ASN A 598 11.65 -0.34 -40.81
CA ASN A 598 11.03 -0.45 -42.13
C ASN A 598 10.87 0.91 -42.85
N ALA A 599 10.66 2.00 -42.10
CA ALA A 599 10.61 3.35 -42.66
C ALA A 599 11.97 3.90 -43.09
N GLY A 600 13.06 3.48 -42.40
CA GLY A 600 14.45 3.85 -42.76
C GLY A 600 14.99 3.06 -43.94
N ALA A 601 14.48 1.88 -44.20
CA ALA A 601 14.91 1.05 -45.37
C ALA A 601 14.25 1.46 -46.70
N GLY A 602 13.23 2.35 -46.64
CA GLY A 602 12.49 2.78 -47.83
C GLY A 602 12.94 4.10 -48.48
N ALA A 603 14.02 4.74 -47.99
CA ALA A 603 14.40 6.06 -48.49
C ALA A 603 15.46 6.08 -49.61
N ASP A 604 16.14 4.96 -49.89
CA ASP A 604 17.15 4.89 -50.95
C ASP A 604 17.16 3.50 -51.62
N ALA A 605 16.16 3.17 -52.46
CA ALA A 605 16.35 2.18 -53.52
C ALA A 605 15.13 2.18 -54.49
N ASP A 606 15.33 2.74 -55.67
CA ASP A 606 14.62 2.39 -56.86
C ASP A 606 15.02 0.92 -57.26
N VAL A 607 14.21 -0.05 -56.89
CA VAL A 607 14.26 -1.41 -57.48
C VAL A 607 12.86 -2.01 -57.49
N GLU A 608 12.53 -2.52 -58.71
CA GLU A 608 11.28 -3.13 -59.14
C GLU A 608 10.64 -4.16 -58.19
N ASN A 609 9.33 -4.05 -58.09
CA ASN A 609 8.35 -4.97 -57.59
C ASN A 609 8.72 -6.45 -57.42
N VAL A 610 8.91 -6.89 -56.20
CA VAL A 610 8.59 -8.22 -55.71
C VAL A 610 7.95 -8.07 -54.32
N PRO A 611 6.76 -8.63 -54.03
CA PRO A 611 6.23 -8.61 -52.66
C PRO A 611 7.04 -9.60 -51.82
N GLU A 612 8.06 -9.13 -51.17
CA GLU A 612 8.82 -9.89 -50.19
C GLU A 612 7.98 -10.06 -48.93
N ALA A 613 7.81 -11.30 -48.50
CA ALA A 613 7.14 -11.60 -47.24
C ALA A 613 7.82 -10.80 -46.08
N PRO A 614 7.05 -10.24 -45.12
CA PRO A 614 7.63 -9.51 -44.03
C PRO A 614 8.70 -10.37 -43.32
N PRO A 615 9.89 -9.81 -43.01
CA PRO A 615 10.95 -10.56 -42.36
C PRO A 615 10.39 -11.22 -41.08
N PRO A 616 10.81 -12.46 -40.79
CA PRO A 616 10.36 -13.15 -39.59
C PRO A 616 10.69 -12.25 -38.41
N PRO A 617 9.78 -12.17 -37.39
CA PRO A 617 10.02 -11.36 -36.19
C PRO A 617 11.37 -11.79 -35.58
N PRO A 618 12.18 -10.85 -35.10
CA PRO A 618 13.44 -11.18 -34.45
C PRO A 618 13.17 -12.22 -33.33
N PRO A 619 14.06 -13.20 -33.18
CA PRO A 619 13.91 -14.22 -32.15
C PRO A 619 13.71 -13.54 -30.79
N PRO A 620 12.91 -14.10 -29.89
CA PRO A 620 12.72 -13.55 -28.55
C PRO A 620 14.12 -13.35 -27.93
N VAL A 621 14.45 -12.13 -27.56
CA VAL A 621 15.70 -11.87 -26.82
C VAL A 621 15.56 -12.64 -25.52
N GLU A 622 16.38 -13.68 -25.31
CA GLU A 622 16.41 -14.39 -24.02
C GLU A 622 16.85 -13.36 -22.96
N PRO A 623 15.98 -12.97 -22.03
CA PRO A 623 16.25 -11.84 -21.13
C PRO A 623 17.37 -12.10 -20.13
N PHE A 624 17.92 -13.31 -20.08
CA PHE A 624 19.03 -13.74 -19.22
C PHE A 624 19.97 -14.66 -20.02
N ALA A 625 20.53 -14.13 -21.11
CA ALA A 625 21.51 -14.85 -21.93
C ALA A 625 22.82 -15.12 -21.16
N ASP A 626 23.10 -14.34 -20.10
CA ASP A 626 24.25 -14.55 -19.23
C ASP A 626 23.95 -15.62 -18.16
N PRO A 627 24.66 -16.78 -18.21
CA PRO A 627 24.50 -17.84 -17.20
C PRO A 627 24.77 -17.35 -15.76
N ASP A 628 25.63 -16.37 -15.58
CA ASP A 628 25.98 -15.82 -14.27
C ASP A 628 24.82 -14.98 -13.69
N GLU A 629 24.08 -14.27 -14.53
CA GLU A 629 22.92 -13.51 -14.11
C GLU A 629 21.77 -14.43 -13.68
N LYS A 630 21.53 -15.51 -14.44
CA LYS A 630 20.57 -16.55 -14.10
C LYS A 630 20.93 -17.24 -12.78
N ALA A 631 22.20 -17.58 -12.57
CA ALA A 631 22.67 -18.20 -11.32
C ALA A 631 22.48 -17.26 -10.10
N LYS A 632 22.71 -15.95 -10.27
CA LYS A 632 22.44 -14.94 -9.23
C LYS A 632 20.97 -14.85 -8.87
N LEU A 633 20.07 -14.87 -9.88
CA LEU A 633 18.61 -14.87 -9.65
C LEU A 633 18.13 -16.13 -8.94
N ASP A 634 18.65 -17.31 -9.30
CA ASP A 634 18.32 -18.57 -8.63
C ASP A 634 18.77 -18.58 -7.16
N LYS A 635 19.95 -18.05 -6.89
CA LYS A 635 20.43 -17.86 -5.51
C LYS A 635 19.55 -16.87 -4.74
N ALA A 636 19.17 -15.76 -5.36
CA ALA A 636 18.27 -14.77 -4.78
C ALA A 636 16.90 -15.40 -4.44
N ALA A 637 16.30 -16.16 -5.36
CA ALA A 637 15.03 -16.86 -5.13
C ALA A 637 15.10 -17.85 -3.95
N LYS A 638 16.21 -18.60 -3.81
CA LYS A 638 16.43 -19.49 -2.67
C LYS A 638 16.56 -18.72 -1.36
N THR A 639 17.32 -17.62 -1.38
CA THR A 639 17.50 -16.73 -0.21
C THR A 639 16.17 -16.10 0.20
N ALA A 640 15.36 -15.63 -0.75
CA ALA A 640 14.04 -15.07 -0.49
C ALA A 640 13.14 -16.01 0.28
N ARG A 641 13.07 -17.28 -0.13
CA ARG A 641 12.24 -18.30 0.53
C ARG A 641 12.65 -18.52 1.98
N TRP A 642 13.95 -18.68 2.27
CA TRP A 642 14.43 -18.88 3.64
C TRP A 642 14.26 -17.65 4.52
N LEU A 643 14.53 -16.46 3.97
CA LEU A 643 14.36 -15.20 4.67
C LEU A 643 12.89 -14.96 5.02
N THR A 644 11.99 -15.23 4.06
CA THR A 644 10.53 -15.16 4.26
C THR A 644 10.08 -16.06 5.42
N VAL A 645 10.50 -17.33 5.42
CA VAL A 645 10.17 -18.26 6.51
C VAL A 645 10.72 -17.76 7.85
N GLY A 646 11.98 -17.33 7.89
CA GLY A 646 12.62 -16.84 9.11
C GLY A 646 11.92 -15.60 9.68
N VAL A 647 11.65 -14.60 8.85
CA VAL A 647 10.99 -13.36 9.29
C VAL A 647 9.54 -13.62 9.71
N THR A 648 8.81 -14.47 8.97
CA THR A 648 7.44 -14.87 9.34
C THR A 648 7.43 -15.53 10.72
N LEU A 649 8.33 -16.49 10.97
CA LEU A 649 8.43 -17.13 12.28
C LEU A 649 8.75 -16.14 13.41
N VAL A 650 9.67 -15.21 13.18
CA VAL A 650 10.05 -14.21 14.19
C VAL A 650 8.90 -13.27 14.48
N LEU A 651 8.33 -12.63 13.43
CA LEU A 651 7.35 -11.55 13.60
C LEU A 651 5.94 -12.05 13.99
N LEU A 652 5.54 -13.24 13.59
CA LEU A 652 4.20 -13.77 13.91
C LEU A 652 4.19 -14.73 15.09
N ILE A 653 5.27 -15.45 15.35
CA ILE A 653 5.25 -16.56 16.30
C ILE A 653 6.21 -16.32 17.47
N LEU A 654 7.51 -16.20 17.20
CA LEU A 654 8.52 -16.23 18.26
C LEU A 654 8.48 -15.02 19.18
N TRP A 655 8.12 -13.87 18.67
CA TRP A 655 8.04 -12.64 19.46
C TRP A 655 6.65 -12.41 20.09
N PRO A 656 5.54 -12.31 19.31
CA PRO A 656 4.25 -11.92 19.89
C PRO A 656 3.52 -13.05 20.61
N MET A 657 3.62 -14.31 20.15
CA MET A 657 2.83 -15.42 20.71
C MET A 657 3.18 -15.79 22.15
N PRO A 658 4.45 -15.83 22.59
CA PRO A 658 4.76 -16.05 24.00
C PRO A 658 4.20 -14.97 24.92
N LEU A 659 4.27 -13.70 24.51
CA LEU A 659 3.70 -12.57 25.27
C LEU A 659 2.17 -12.63 25.33
N TYR A 660 1.53 -13.06 24.25
CA TYR A 660 0.08 -13.29 24.21
C TYR A 660 -0.34 -14.46 25.08
N GLY A 661 0.34 -15.62 24.95
CA GLY A 661 0.00 -16.87 25.62
C GLY A 661 0.15 -16.77 27.15
N THR A 662 1.19 -16.12 27.63
CA THR A 662 1.43 -15.93 29.07
C THR A 662 0.51 -14.87 29.70
N GLY A 663 -0.10 -13.99 28.90
CA GLY A 663 -0.89 -12.86 29.43
C GLY A 663 -0.02 -11.86 30.20
N TYR A 664 1.27 -11.79 29.88
CA TYR A 664 2.22 -10.91 30.57
C TYR A 664 1.79 -9.45 30.47
N VAL A 665 1.71 -8.78 31.63
CA VAL A 665 1.51 -7.33 31.73
C VAL A 665 2.88 -6.67 31.83
N PHE A 666 3.16 -5.73 30.96
CA PHE A 666 4.48 -5.11 30.84
C PHE A 666 4.83 -4.35 32.12
N GLY A 667 5.97 -4.72 32.73
CA GLY A 667 6.57 -3.91 33.79
C GLY A 667 7.21 -2.64 33.22
N LYS A 668 7.46 -1.65 34.07
CA LYS A 668 8.02 -0.34 33.71
C LYS A 668 9.32 -0.45 32.89
N SER A 669 10.24 -1.30 33.33
CA SER A 669 11.52 -1.52 32.64
C SER A 669 11.33 -2.20 31.28
N PHE A 670 10.39 -3.17 31.19
CA PHE A 670 10.08 -3.85 29.94
C PHE A 670 9.47 -2.89 28.91
N PHE A 671 8.50 -2.05 29.33
CA PHE A 671 7.90 -1.04 28.46
C PHE A 671 8.93 0.00 27.98
N THR A 672 9.83 0.43 28.87
CA THR A 672 10.94 1.32 28.50
C THR A 672 11.83 0.68 27.44
N GLY A 673 12.23 -0.58 27.64
CA GLY A 673 12.99 -1.35 26.65
C GLY A 673 12.26 -1.49 25.32
N TRP A 674 10.95 -1.70 25.36
CA TRP A 674 10.08 -1.78 24.18
C TRP A 674 10.13 -0.50 23.33
N VAL A 675 10.02 0.67 23.96
CA VAL A 675 10.11 1.97 23.29
C VAL A 675 11.52 2.19 22.71
N VAL A 676 12.57 1.88 23.50
CA VAL A 676 13.97 2.01 23.05
C VAL A 676 14.25 1.15 21.83
N VAL A 677 13.79 -0.10 21.83
CA VAL A 677 13.93 -0.99 20.65
C VAL A 677 13.22 -0.40 19.43
N GLY A 678 12.00 0.15 19.60
CA GLY A 678 11.27 0.81 18.52
C GLY A 678 12.03 2.00 17.92
N ILE A 679 12.56 2.87 18.76
CA ILE A 679 13.35 4.04 18.33
C ILE A 679 14.65 3.58 17.63
N THR A 680 15.34 2.58 18.18
CA THR A 680 16.56 2.02 17.55
C THR A 680 16.27 1.41 16.19
N TRP A 681 15.15 0.68 16.07
CA TRP A 681 14.73 0.10 14.78
C TRP A 681 14.43 1.20 13.76
N LEU A 682 13.80 2.30 14.17
CA LEU A 682 13.55 3.44 13.29
C LEU A 682 14.86 4.07 12.79
N PHE A 683 15.89 4.19 13.63
CA PHE A 683 17.22 4.65 13.20
C PHE A 683 17.85 3.70 12.19
N ALA A 684 17.75 2.38 12.39
CA ALA A 684 18.22 1.40 11.41
C ALA A 684 17.45 1.53 10.08
N SER A 685 16.15 1.81 10.13
CA SER A 685 15.32 2.05 8.94
C SER A 685 15.79 3.28 8.16
N VAL A 686 16.18 4.37 8.83
CA VAL A 686 16.76 5.57 8.18
C VAL A 686 18.01 5.19 7.39
N ILE A 687 18.88 4.36 7.95
CA ILE A 687 20.10 3.92 7.25
C ILE A 687 19.74 3.18 5.95
N MET A 688 18.77 2.26 6.02
CA MET A 688 18.38 1.43 4.88
C MET A 688 17.62 2.19 3.79
N VAL A 689 16.71 3.11 4.15
CA VAL A 689 15.80 3.72 3.18
C VAL A 689 16.16 5.17 2.83
N VAL A 690 17.04 5.83 3.60
CA VAL A 690 17.48 7.21 3.31
C VAL A 690 18.92 7.25 2.82
N PHE A 691 19.85 6.65 3.56
CA PHE A 691 21.26 6.76 3.20
C PHE A 691 21.68 5.81 2.07
N LEU A 692 21.14 4.58 2.04
CA LEU A 692 21.49 3.61 1.01
C LEU A 692 21.16 4.09 -0.42
N PRO A 693 19.97 4.66 -0.73
CA PRO A 693 19.67 5.18 -2.07
C PRO A 693 20.63 6.27 -2.53
N ILE A 694 21.05 7.17 -1.61
CA ILE A 694 22.05 8.21 -1.92
C ILE A 694 23.39 7.57 -2.27
N PHE A 695 23.82 6.60 -1.46
CA PHE A 695 25.09 5.90 -1.67
C PHE A 695 25.11 5.13 -2.99
N GLU A 696 24.05 4.41 -3.33
CA GLU A 696 23.90 3.67 -4.58
C GLU A 696 23.86 4.59 -5.81
N SER A 697 23.22 5.77 -5.67
CA SER A 697 23.05 6.73 -6.78
C SER A 697 24.11 7.82 -6.84
N ARG A 698 25.11 7.80 -5.95
CA ARG A 698 26.14 8.87 -5.79
C ARG A 698 26.83 9.28 -7.10
N SER A 699 27.16 8.32 -7.94
CA SER A 699 27.84 8.61 -9.23
C SER A 699 26.95 9.39 -10.19
N THR A 700 25.68 9.01 -10.29
CA THR A 700 24.67 9.68 -11.12
C THR A 700 24.35 11.07 -10.57
N ILE A 701 24.18 11.21 -9.25
CA ILE A 701 23.92 12.49 -8.58
C ILE A 701 25.08 13.44 -8.84
N VAL A 702 26.33 13.03 -8.55
CA VAL A 702 27.51 13.87 -8.74
C VAL A 702 27.71 14.26 -10.21
N ARG A 703 27.49 13.31 -11.14
CA ARG A 703 27.58 13.59 -12.58
C ARG A 703 26.55 14.63 -13.02
N THR A 704 25.28 14.42 -12.65
CA THR A 704 24.17 15.31 -13.02
C THR A 704 24.37 16.70 -12.43
N THR A 705 24.70 16.80 -11.14
CA THR A 705 24.96 18.07 -10.46
C THR A 705 26.13 18.81 -11.13
N ARG A 706 27.23 18.12 -11.43
CA ARG A 706 28.39 18.72 -12.14
C ARG A 706 28.00 19.25 -13.52
N LEU A 707 27.17 18.53 -14.26
CA LEU A 707 26.69 18.98 -15.57
C LEU A 707 25.74 20.19 -15.46
N MET A 708 24.87 20.21 -14.47
CA MET A 708 24.00 21.36 -14.16
C MET A 708 24.83 22.60 -13.80
N PHE A 709 25.84 22.47 -12.95
CA PHE A 709 26.74 23.56 -12.59
C PHE A 709 27.50 24.09 -13.84
N LYS A 710 28.02 23.22 -14.69
CA LYS A 710 28.69 23.62 -15.95
C LYS A 710 27.76 24.41 -16.88
N ASP A 711 26.51 24.01 -16.99
CA ASP A 711 25.49 24.76 -17.77
C ASP A 711 25.20 26.12 -17.14
N LEU A 712 25.00 26.17 -15.81
CA LEU A 712 24.67 27.40 -15.09
C LEU A 712 25.77 28.48 -15.20
N PHE A 713 27.03 28.04 -15.18
CA PHE A 713 28.19 28.95 -15.28
C PHE A 713 28.73 29.11 -16.71
N GLY A 714 28.00 28.65 -17.73
CA GLY A 714 28.42 28.83 -19.14
C GLY A 714 29.70 28.07 -19.55
N MET A 715 30.12 27.10 -18.72
CA MET A 715 31.37 26.34 -18.94
C MET A 715 31.21 25.15 -19.90
N ARG A 716 30.06 24.97 -20.52
CA ARG A 716 29.88 24.04 -21.63
C ARG A 716 30.33 24.74 -22.92
N GLY A 717 31.50 24.39 -23.41
CA GLY A 717 31.82 24.65 -24.81
C GLY A 717 30.74 24.02 -25.69
N ALA A 718 30.39 24.69 -26.79
CA ALA A 718 29.35 24.26 -27.74
C ALA A 718 29.67 22.85 -28.27
N GLY A 719 29.26 21.84 -27.50
CA GLY A 719 29.26 20.45 -27.93
C GLY A 719 28.14 20.29 -28.94
N LYS A 720 28.48 19.87 -30.16
CA LYS A 720 27.54 19.52 -31.23
C LYS A 720 26.36 18.72 -30.68
N PRO A 721 25.13 18.97 -31.12
CA PRO A 721 24.01 18.08 -30.85
C PRO A 721 24.42 16.69 -31.35
N VAL A 722 24.38 15.71 -30.48
CA VAL A 722 24.52 14.31 -30.86
C VAL A 722 23.30 14.00 -31.75
N THR A 723 23.55 13.83 -33.03
CA THR A 723 22.61 13.31 -34.01
C THR A 723 21.96 12.03 -33.45
N GLU A 724 20.66 11.99 -33.50
CA GLU A 724 19.84 10.79 -33.26
C GLU A 724 20.41 9.63 -34.06
N GLY A 725 20.74 8.53 -33.41
CA GLY A 725 21.04 7.28 -34.09
C GLY A 725 22.31 6.58 -33.64
N GLN A 726 22.29 5.99 -32.45
CA GLN A 726 22.90 4.66 -32.24
C GLN A 726 22.30 4.01 -30.98
N PRO A 727 21.69 2.83 -31.05
CA PRO A 727 21.34 2.04 -29.91
C PRO A 727 22.62 1.53 -29.25
N GLN A 728 22.77 1.74 -27.94
CA GLN A 728 23.78 1.06 -27.14
C GLN A 728 23.39 -0.41 -26.98
N GLY A 729 23.58 -1.19 -28.02
CA GLY A 729 23.65 -2.64 -27.97
C GLY A 729 25.11 -3.06 -28.17
N SER A 730 25.56 -3.95 -27.31
CA SER A 730 26.83 -4.69 -27.35
C SER A 730 28.13 -3.83 -27.17
N ARG A 731 28.57 -3.72 -25.92
CA ARG A 731 30.01 -3.62 -25.64
C ARG A 731 30.62 -4.99 -25.92
N THR A 732 31.23 -5.15 -27.10
CA THR A 732 32.25 -6.17 -27.32
C THR A 732 33.39 -5.96 -26.31
N PRO A 733 33.94 -7.02 -25.70
CA PRO A 733 35.12 -6.92 -24.87
C PRO A 733 36.31 -6.45 -25.73
N PRO A 734 37.26 -5.70 -25.15
CA PRO A 734 38.46 -5.29 -25.91
C PRO A 734 39.22 -6.55 -26.34
N GLU A 735 39.51 -6.61 -27.63
CA GLU A 735 40.36 -7.60 -28.29
C GLU A 735 41.68 -7.69 -27.52
N VAL A 736 42.00 -8.88 -27.01
CA VAL A 736 43.32 -9.16 -26.42
C VAL A 736 44.33 -9.13 -27.56
N ALA A 737 45.11 -8.09 -27.59
CA ALA A 737 46.25 -8.00 -28.52
C ALA A 737 47.22 -9.14 -28.21
N GLU A 738 47.27 -10.12 -29.11
CA GLU A 738 48.20 -11.22 -29.13
C GLU A 738 49.62 -10.63 -29.37
N LYS A 739 50.45 -10.68 -28.32
CA LYS A 739 51.87 -10.37 -28.43
C LYS A 739 52.55 -11.48 -29.21
N THR A 740 52.83 -11.23 -30.46
CA THR A 740 53.81 -12.01 -31.23
C THR A 740 55.24 -11.70 -30.73
N GLU A 741 55.88 -12.68 -30.10
CA GLU A 741 57.30 -12.70 -29.86
C GLU A 741 58.07 -12.91 -31.18
N PRO A 742 59.18 -12.20 -31.42
CA PRO A 742 60.06 -12.50 -32.57
C PRO A 742 61.01 -13.63 -32.22
N LYS A 743 61.03 -14.64 -33.08
CA LYS A 743 62.10 -15.66 -33.07
C LYS A 743 63.40 -15.03 -33.56
N ALA A 744 64.46 -15.18 -32.76
CA ALA A 744 65.83 -15.34 -33.18
C ALA A 744 66.47 -16.46 -32.39
#